data_76345997b833b95af5d30b08c349f8cc
#
_entry.id   76345997b833b95af5d30b08c349f8cc
#
_cell.length_a   1.000
_cell.length_b   1.000
_cell.length_c   1.000
_cell.angle_alpha   90.00
_cell.angle_beta   90.00
_cell.angle_gamma   90.00
#
_symmetry.space_group_name_H-M   'P 1'
#
loop_
_entity.id
_entity.type
_entity.pdbx_description
1 polymer ?
#
loop_
_entity_poly.entity_id
_entity_poly.type
_entity_poly.pdbx_seq_one_letter_code
_entity_poly.pdbx_strand_id
1 'polypeptide(L)'
;MYKAVFVYFLLPILIATFTQCIELPTRSWFVANGWVILKDSDYSTLVATVTSISGLFIGLYYAAMTTIGGAIYSKVPHSLRQLLLNERYGNAYLNYLVSFTFWGILLLAQYVSGYRVNPINVLLIVLFGGFAVFAFFQIGVRALSLFEPTEFAGEIFNNISKSVKRLLPGASHWDSPAFQKHEHKNVQHWLETVHALAEIAASEKHLSGKVFINFTQKIARFLSWYEYQKDRIPRNSEWFTLIHQHPDWYQTSDIETSLAHRSGHILEPIKVPNFRWLEKELSGVLFSCLRLNLVNQNYPLAMQTIGCIEMYLDTISAKGDMNWAFEVLSETTSACEEHINEVVKNEDDQTAELIGLCDYVAYLPINACLTFLNSLSHRDGVTISKLIDEINWNKKNSVYKEQLSEATIKRLEWFKERMEFEHEVEGQFITPDWYIKNEICKLEAIAFVQNTNVIIKKLGEMYTSWVKNLTFSRRYWLASACSVREKEFWYKISYQINVLSDYWQSLLKNQKHDNSWTIFDVEALNETLENKNKSVEQSRTVLLANLINKERPDEFPDYSGVFLHSQGESLFEALLSNDESRIFELYPSYYLSSFYQFSKLLPQSFSKISEAEAKAKVASAALIDLLELTGYALVLMRFYSSTNISDWINNIWERHLSDSAKLSQLMAMVNMFDSAFEIPHRNEHRFNWKRSVYEKVSSGVEKKEIYRKGSYFHAEKLVKHNDPLVRLFAKEGLGLNHQGLDVFVTEILIPKLERPKQDLGKFRRDLRNRIQREVERYEEYQRGEFDE
;
A
#
# COMPACT_ATOMS: atom_id res chain seq x y z
N MET A 1 -43.98 1.66 18.84
CA MET A 1 -44.13 2.82 19.76
C MET A 1 -45.37 2.67 20.69
N TYR A 2 -46.62 2.59 20.23
CA TYR A 2 -47.81 2.52 21.10
C TYR A 2 -47.83 1.34 22.08
N LYS A 3 -47.37 0.14 21.68
CA LYS A 3 -47.32 -1.03 22.58
C LYS A 3 -46.36 -0.83 23.76
N ALA A 4 -45.22 -0.18 23.54
CA ALA A 4 -44.23 0.07 24.59
C ALA A 4 -44.73 1.13 25.57
N VAL A 5 -45.29 2.25 25.09
CA VAL A 5 -45.88 3.31 25.92
C VAL A 5 -46.99 2.74 26.80
N PHE A 6 -47.88 1.91 26.25
CA PHE A 6 -48.95 1.26 26.98
C PHE A 6 -48.46 0.39 28.15
N VAL A 7 -47.40 -0.39 27.92
CA VAL A 7 -46.80 -1.23 28.96
C VAL A 7 -46.19 -0.38 30.08
N TYR A 8 -45.50 0.70 29.77
CA TYR A 8 -44.84 1.55 30.76
C TYR A 8 -45.80 2.36 31.64
N PHE A 9 -47.02 2.63 31.17
CA PHE A 9 -48.09 3.22 31.99
C PHE A 9 -48.94 2.19 32.71
N LEU A 10 -49.20 1.04 32.09
CA LEU A 10 -50.07 0.02 32.66
C LEU A 10 -49.40 -0.74 33.82
N LEU A 11 -48.08 -1.01 33.70
CA LEU A 11 -47.32 -1.67 34.74
C LEU A 11 -47.32 -0.92 36.10
N PRO A 12 -47.04 0.39 36.18
CA PRO A 12 -47.17 1.16 37.41
C PRO A 12 -48.56 1.14 38.04
N ILE A 13 -49.61 1.19 37.20
CA ILE A 13 -51.03 1.08 37.68
C ILE A 13 -51.24 -0.30 38.28
N LEU A 14 -50.83 -1.37 37.62
CA LEU A 14 -50.97 -2.73 38.13
C LEU A 14 -50.23 -2.93 39.46
N ILE A 15 -48.99 -2.43 39.56
CA ILE A 15 -48.22 -2.50 40.80
C ILE A 15 -48.90 -1.69 41.92
N ALA A 16 -49.37 -0.48 41.66
CA ALA A 16 -50.03 0.37 42.65
C ALA A 16 -51.37 -0.25 43.13
N THR A 17 -52.17 -0.83 42.20
CA THR A 17 -53.41 -1.55 42.56
C THR A 17 -53.16 -2.85 43.31
N PHE A 18 -52.19 -3.61 42.86
CA PHE A 18 -51.80 -4.87 43.51
C PHE A 18 -51.30 -4.65 44.93
N THR A 19 -50.39 -3.66 45.16
CA THR A 19 -49.89 -3.35 46.47
C THR A 19 -51.02 -2.86 47.38
N GLN A 20 -52.00 -2.16 46.86
CA GLN A 20 -53.17 -1.73 47.64
C GLN A 20 -54.08 -2.92 48.02
N CYS A 21 -54.28 -3.88 47.15
CA CYS A 21 -55.08 -5.08 47.44
C CYS A 21 -54.47 -5.96 48.55
N ILE A 22 -53.18 -6.00 48.68
CA ILE A 22 -52.46 -6.77 49.72
C ILE A 22 -52.08 -5.97 50.94
N GLU A 23 -52.56 -4.73 51.10
CA GLU A 23 -52.22 -3.82 52.23
C GLU A 23 -52.51 -4.49 53.58
N LEU A 24 -53.69 -5.03 53.77
CA LEU A 24 -54.11 -5.58 55.07
C LEU A 24 -53.20 -6.77 55.52
N PRO A 25 -52.97 -7.82 54.70
CA PRO A 25 -52.10 -8.94 55.10
C PRO A 25 -50.63 -8.51 55.29
N THR A 26 -50.12 -7.57 54.51
CA THR A 26 -48.74 -7.11 54.62
C THR A 26 -48.52 -6.27 55.87
N ARG A 27 -49.46 -5.38 56.17
CA ARG A 27 -49.39 -4.57 57.37
C ARG A 27 -49.44 -5.40 58.64
N SER A 28 -50.34 -6.41 58.71
CA SER A 28 -50.40 -7.32 59.86
C SER A 28 -49.10 -8.13 60.04
N TRP A 29 -48.48 -8.56 58.95
CA TRP A 29 -47.23 -9.29 58.96
C TRP A 29 -46.06 -8.38 59.45
N PHE A 30 -45.94 -7.11 59.00
CA PHE A 30 -44.93 -6.18 59.43
C PHE A 30 -45.04 -5.87 60.92
N VAL A 31 -46.27 -5.65 61.44
CA VAL A 31 -46.57 -5.46 62.88
C VAL A 31 -46.19 -6.68 63.69
N ALA A 32 -46.55 -7.87 63.26
CA ALA A 32 -46.24 -9.13 63.92
C ALA A 32 -44.73 -9.40 64.07
N ASN A 33 -43.93 -8.93 63.11
CA ASN A 33 -42.47 -9.03 63.12
C ASN A 33 -41.74 -7.87 63.76
N GLY A 34 -42.42 -6.94 64.41
CA GLY A 34 -41.80 -5.81 65.13
C GLY A 34 -41.25 -4.73 64.24
N TRP A 35 -41.59 -4.67 62.95
CA TRP A 35 -41.12 -3.62 62.06
C TRP A 35 -41.88 -2.32 62.26
N VAL A 36 -41.16 -1.20 62.34
CA VAL A 36 -41.77 0.13 62.53
C VAL A 36 -42.42 0.58 61.23
N ILE A 37 -43.74 0.86 61.32
CA ILE A 37 -44.50 1.45 60.22
C ILE A 37 -44.24 2.96 60.23
N LEU A 38 -43.80 3.51 59.08
CA LEU A 38 -43.61 4.98 58.93
C LEU A 38 -44.94 5.73 59.21
N LYS A 39 -44.83 6.92 59.83
CA LYS A 39 -45.95 7.83 59.97
C LYS A 39 -46.44 8.29 58.60
N ASP A 40 -47.70 8.54 58.46
CA ASP A 40 -48.32 8.90 57.19
C ASP A 40 -47.72 10.18 56.58
N SER A 41 -47.30 11.15 57.41
CA SER A 41 -46.58 12.36 57.00
C SER A 41 -45.18 12.08 56.42
N ASP A 42 -44.46 11.14 57.06
CA ASP A 42 -43.10 10.80 56.65
C ASP A 42 -43.13 9.99 55.34
N TYR A 43 -44.14 9.15 55.17
CA TYR A 43 -44.37 8.43 53.91
C TYR A 43 -44.62 9.37 52.73
N SER A 44 -45.54 10.33 52.90
CA SER A 44 -45.86 11.29 51.84
C SER A 44 -44.65 12.13 51.45
N THR A 45 -43.86 12.55 52.47
CA THR A 45 -42.62 13.27 52.24
C THR A 45 -41.58 12.45 51.47
N LEU A 46 -41.42 11.16 51.85
CA LEU A 46 -40.48 10.26 51.18
C LEU A 46 -40.87 10.07 49.72
N VAL A 47 -42.15 9.73 49.46
CA VAL A 47 -42.67 9.49 48.10
C VAL A 47 -42.52 10.76 47.23
N ALA A 48 -42.91 11.92 47.79
CA ALA A 48 -42.82 13.20 47.09
C ALA A 48 -41.37 13.56 46.74
N THR A 49 -40.47 13.37 47.70
CA THR A 49 -39.04 13.66 47.50
C THR A 49 -38.42 12.78 46.41
N VAL A 50 -38.62 11.45 46.50
CA VAL A 50 -38.03 10.50 45.52
C VAL A 50 -38.65 10.69 44.15
N THR A 51 -39.95 10.96 44.06
CA THR A 51 -40.64 11.25 42.80
C THR A 51 -40.13 12.53 42.14
N SER A 52 -39.92 13.60 42.95
CA SER A 52 -39.37 14.88 42.49
C SER A 52 -37.96 14.73 41.96
N ILE A 53 -37.11 13.97 42.64
CA ILE A 53 -35.75 13.69 42.22
C ILE A 53 -35.76 12.93 40.85
N SER A 54 -36.62 11.92 40.68
CA SER A 54 -36.74 11.19 39.40
C SER A 54 -37.25 12.10 38.27
N GLY A 55 -38.20 13.01 38.57
CA GLY A 55 -38.66 14.02 37.62
C GLY A 55 -37.57 14.99 37.22
N LEU A 56 -36.72 15.40 38.17
CA LEU A 56 -35.55 16.24 37.93
C LEU A 56 -34.55 15.52 36.97
N PHE A 57 -34.33 14.23 37.17
CA PHE A 57 -33.43 13.44 36.30
C PHE A 57 -33.93 13.42 34.87
N ILE A 58 -35.22 13.29 34.62
CA ILE A 58 -35.81 13.37 33.29
C ILE A 58 -35.58 14.76 32.69
N GLY A 59 -35.79 15.85 33.47
CA GLY A 59 -35.56 17.21 33.01
C GLY A 59 -34.11 17.49 32.65
N LEU A 60 -33.17 17.03 33.47
CA LEU A 60 -31.72 17.15 33.21
C LEU A 60 -31.31 16.39 31.96
N TYR A 61 -31.87 15.20 31.74
CA TYR A 61 -31.57 14.42 30.52
C TYR A 61 -32.04 15.17 29.25
N TYR A 62 -33.25 15.68 29.22
CA TYR A 62 -33.76 16.45 28.09
C TYR A 62 -32.98 17.75 27.86
N ALA A 63 -32.55 18.44 28.93
CA ALA A 63 -31.69 19.59 28.82
C ALA A 63 -30.32 19.24 28.22
N ALA A 64 -29.70 18.17 28.70
CA ALA A 64 -28.45 17.66 28.13
C ALA A 64 -28.59 17.28 26.65
N MET A 65 -29.63 16.53 26.28
CA MET A 65 -29.89 16.13 24.89
C MET A 65 -30.20 17.31 23.97
N THR A 66 -30.89 18.34 24.43
CA THR A 66 -31.12 19.56 23.65
C THR A 66 -29.85 20.38 23.47
N THR A 67 -29.00 20.44 24.49
CA THR A 67 -27.69 21.09 24.39
C THR A 67 -26.77 20.37 23.41
N ILE A 68 -26.69 19.02 23.49
CA ILE A 68 -25.94 18.18 22.56
C ILE A 68 -26.48 18.36 21.14
N GLY A 69 -27.81 18.29 20.98
CA GLY A 69 -28.45 18.47 19.68
C GLY A 69 -28.24 19.84 19.07
N GLY A 70 -28.20 20.88 19.88
CA GLY A 70 -27.96 22.27 19.44
C GLY A 70 -26.51 22.56 19.11
N ALA A 71 -25.58 22.10 19.95
CA ALA A 71 -24.15 22.44 19.82
C ALA A 71 -23.46 21.60 18.70
N ILE A 72 -23.69 20.29 18.68
CA ILE A 72 -22.95 19.37 17.79
C ILE A 72 -23.74 19.08 16.53
N TYR A 73 -25.04 18.87 16.66
CA TYR A 73 -25.88 18.36 15.58
C TYR A 73 -26.79 19.41 14.91
N SER A 74 -26.54 20.69 15.13
CA SER A 74 -27.33 21.76 14.47
C SER A 74 -27.21 21.75 12.94
N LYS A 75 -26.09 21.24 12.42
CA LYS A 75 -25.79 21.14 10.99
C LYS A 75 -26.04 19.74 10.41
N VAL A 76 -26.58 18.82 11.19
CA VAL A 76 -26.65 17.39 10.84
C VAL A 76 -27.99 17.02 10.20
N PRO A 77 -27.99 16.12 9.20
CA PRO A 77 -29.22 15.63 8.55
C PRO A 77 -30.26 15.10 9.54
N HIS A 78 -31.54 15.24 9.17
CA HIS A 78 -32.68 14.79 9.98
C HIS A 78 -32.62 13.31 10.40
N SER A 79 -31.99 12.47 9.59
CA SER A 79 -31.71 11.05 9.84
C SER A 79 -30.91 10.80 11.11
N LEU A 80 -29.87 11.59 11.38
CA LEU A 80 -29.03 11.44 12.57
C LEU A 80 -29.77 11.89 13.84
N ARG A 81 -30.63 12.90 13.74
CA ARG A 81 -31.52 13.30 14.84
C ARG A 81 -32.50 12.18 15.18
N GLN A 82 -33.09 11.51 14.18
CA GLN A 82 -33.96 10.36 14.42
C GLN A 82 -33.23 9.18 15.06
N LEU A 83 -31.97 8.95 14.71
CA LEU A 83 -31.16 7.91 15.33
C LEU A 83 -30.88 8.18 16.80
N LEU A 84 -30.52 9.42 17.15
CA LEU A 84 -30.35 9.85 18.54
C LEU A 84 -31.64 9.70 19.34
N LEU A 85 -32.78 10.07 18.75
CA LEU A 85 -34.09 9.95 19.39
C LEU A 85 -34.58 8.49 19.51
N ASN A 86 -34.15 7.60 18.61
CA ASN A 86 -34.55 6.19 18.60
C ASN A 86 -33.51 5.27 19.26
N GLU A 87 -32.54 5.80 19.95
CA GLU A 87 -31.53 5.02 20.66
C GLU A 87 -32.19 4.12 21.72
N ARG A 88 -31.96 2.82 21.58
CA ARG A 88 -32.71 1.77 22.31
C ARG A 88 -32.39 1.76 23.82
N TYR A 89 -31.14 1.99 24.16
CA TYR A 89 -30.67 1.88 25.55
C TYR A 89 -31.00 3.14 26.38
N GLY A 90 -30.74 4.33 25.85
CA GLY A 90 -31.13 5.57 26.51
C GLY A 90 -32.63 5.66 26.72
N ASN A 91 -33.42 5.26 25.71
CA ASN A 91 -34.88 5.21 25.82
C ASN A 91 -35.39 4.19 26.84
N ALA A 92 -34.69 3.06 27.04
CA ALA A 92 -35.11 2.07 28.06
C ALA A 92 -34.95 2.62 29.48
N TYR A 93 -33.82 3.27 29.78
CA TYR A 93 -33.59 3.90 31.07
C TYR A 93 -34.53 5.13 31.30
N LEU A 94 -34.76 5.91 30.27
CA LEU A 94 -35.68 7.03 30.30
C LEU A 94 -37.11 6.54 30.56
N ASN A 95 -37.55 5.50 29.87
CA ASN A 95 -38.89 4.91 30.09
C ASN A 95 -39.03 4.35 31.49
N TYR A 96 -37.95 3.77 32.04
CA TYR A 96 -37.95 3.35 33.46
C TYR A 96 -38.14 4.57 34.40
N LEU A 97 -37.42 5.66 34.20
CA LEU A 97 -37.56 6.86 35.02
C LEU A 97 -38.97 7.46 34.91
N VAL A 98 -39.55 7.52 33.72
CA VAL A 98 -40.92 8.00 33.48
C VAL A 98 -41.93 7.09 34.20
N SER A 99 -41.80 5.74 34.07
CA SER A 99 -42.67 4.77 34.73
C SER A 99 -42.56 4.88 36.24
N PHE A 100 -41.36 5.07 36.76
CA PHE A 100 -41.10 5.21 38.21
C PHE A 100 -41.70 6.52 38.75
N THR A 101 -41.52 7.63 38.05
CA THR A 101 -42.11 8.93 38.39
C THR A 101 -43.63 8.84 38.37
N PHE A 102 -44.23 8.20 37.36
CA PHE A 102 -45.68 8.00 37.25
C PHE A 102 -46.20 7.13 38.39
N TRP A 103 -45.49 6.05 38.75
CA TRP A 103 -45.86 5.22 39.90
C TRP A 103 -45.84 5.98 41.20
N GLY A 104 -44.83 6.83 41.43
CA GLY A 104 -44.78 7.71 42.62
C GLY A 104 -45.93 8.71 42.68
N ILE A 105 -46.36 9.28 41.57
CA ILE A 105 -47.55 10.14 41.49
C ILE A 105 -48.79 9.36 41.83
N LEU A 106 -48.95 8.09 41.34
CA LEU A 106 -50.10 7.24 41.70
C LEU A 106 -50.15 6.94 43.19
N LEU A 107 -49.01 6.67 43.84
CA LEU A 107 -48.93 6.44 45.28
C LEU A 107 -49.33 7.70 46.09
N LEU A 108 -48.91 8.87 45.62
CA LEU A 108 -49.34 10.15 46.23
C LEU A 108 -50.83 10.38 46.03
N ALA A 109 -51.38 10.08 44.85
CA ALA A 109 -52.81 10.16 44.55
C ALA A 109 -53.62 9.24 45.46
N GLN A 110 -53.20 7.98 45.65
CA GLN A 110 -53.80 7.05 46.60
C GLN A 110 -53.78 7.59 48.02
N TYR A 111 -52.65 8.13 48.47
CA TYR A 111 -52.56 8.74 49.80
C TYR A 111 -53.50 9.91 49.97
N VAL A 112 -53.54 10.85 49.01
CA VAL A 112 -54.45 12.01 49.06
C VAL A 112 -55.93 11.56 49.03
N SER A 113 -56.24 10.46 48.36
CA SER A 113 -57.59 9.84 48.30
C SER A 113 -57.99 9.10 49.58
N GLY A 114 -57.16 9.13 50.63
CA GLY A 114 -57.47 8.53 51.94
C GLY A 114 -57.15 7.03 52.02
N TYR A 115 -56.48 6.42 51.08
CA TYR A 115 -56.03 5.04 51.19
C TYR A 115 -54.89 4.88 52.19
N ARG A 116 -54.93 3.79 52.99
CA ARG A 116 -53.89 3.50 53.98
C ARG A 116 -52.55 3.16 53.33
N VAL A 117 -51.44 3.58 53.99
CA VAL A 117 -50.07 3.36 53.54
C VAL A 117 -49.69 1.89 53.66
N ASN A 118 -49.29 1.26 52.56
CA ASN A 118 -48.74 -0.09 52.57
C ASN A 118 -47.22 -0.06 52.81
N PRO A 119 -46.71 -0.74 53.90
CA PRO A 119 -45.27 -0.78 54.19
C PRO A 119 -44.41 -1.31 53.04
N ILE A 120 -44.92 -2.21 52.19
CA ILE A 120 -44.20 -2.71 51.02
C ILE A 120 -43.86 -1.59 50.03
N ASN A 121 -44.74 -0.57 49.89
CA ASN A 121 -44.49 0.56 49.00
C ASN A 121 -43.24 1.34 49.44
N VAL A 122 -42.99 1.41 50.77
CA VAL A 122 -41.75 2.07 51.28
C VAL A 122 -40.51 1.31 50.82
N LEU A 123 -40.47 0.00 50.94
CA LEU A 123 -39.38 -0.85 50.49
C LEU A 123 -39.20 -0.72 48.98
N LEU A 124 -40.30 -0.78 48.25
CA LEU A 124 -40.26 -0.69 46.76
C LEU A 124 -39.76 0.69 46.29
N ILE A 125 -40.17 1.79 46.96
CA ILE A 125 -39.71 3.15 46.66
C ILE A 125 -38.19 3.29 46.87
N VAL A 126 -37.67 2.77 47.99
CA VAL A 126 -36.21 2.81 48.24
C VAL A 126 -35.48 1.96 47.21
N LEU A 127 -35.94 0.74 46.92
CA LEU A 127 -35.27 -0.14 45.94
C LEU A 127 -35.34 0.42 44.51
N PHE A 128 -36.52 0.81 44.07
CA PHE A 128 -36.71 1.36 42.73
C PHE A 128 -36.11 2.77 42.59
N GLY A 129 -36.08 3.58 43.68
CA GLY A 129 -35.38 4.83 43.74
C GLY A 129 -33.86 4.66 43.55
N GLY A 130 -33.26 3.66 44.19
CA GLY A 130 -31.89 3.29 43.98
C GLY A 130 -31.60 2.92 42.51
N PHE A 131 -32.50 2.12 41.89
CA PHE A 131 -32.42 1.82 40.44
C PHE A 131 -32.61 3.08 39.58
N ALA A 132 -33.41 4.08 40.02
CA ALA A 132 -33.60 5.33 39.28
C ALA A 132 -32.31 6.15 39.26
N VAL A 133 -31.55 6.22 40.39
CA VAL A 133 -30.23 6.83 40.44
C VAL A 133 -29.25 6.12 39.52
N PHE A 134 -29.23 4.79 39.55
CA PHE A 134 -28.40 3.98 38.63
C PHE A 134 -28.77 4.21 37.17
N ALA A 135 -30.04 4.24 36.83
CA ALA A 135 -30.53 4.50 35.48
C ALA A 135 -30.10 5.92 35.00
N PHE A 136 -30.21 6.92 35.88
CA PHE A 136 -29.73 8.27 35.55
C PHE A 136 -28.22 8.34 35.32
N PHE A 137 -27.42 7.65 36.15
CA PHE A 137 -25.98 7.53 35.93
C PHE A 137 -25.66 6.86 34.56
N GLN A 138 -26.33 5.78 34.22
CA GLN A 138 -26.15 5.10 32.94
C GLN A 138 -26.58 5.98 31.75
N ILE A 139 -27.66 6.76 31.90
CA ILE A 139 -28.07 7.75 30.90
C ILE A 139 -26.98 8.82 30.74
N GLY A 140 -26.39 9.31 31.84
CA GLY A 140 -25.30 10.28 31.80
C GLY A 140 -24.06 9.79 31.10
N VAL A 141 -23.61 8.56 31.43
CA VAL A 141 -22.47 7.91 30.74
C VAL A 141 -22.77 7.77 29.24
N ARG A 142 -23.98 7.37 28.89
CA ARG A 142 -24.39 7.20 27.49
C ARG A 142 -24.49 8.55 26.76
N ALA A 143 -25.00 9.59 27.40
CA ALA A 143 -25.03 10.93 26.84
C ALA A 143 -23.59 11.42 26.52
N LEU A 144 -22.64 11.17 27.43
CA LEU A 144 -21.23 11.50 27.19
C LEU A 144 -20.63 10.69 26.02
N SER A 145 -20.97 9.42 25.90
CA SER A 145 -20.47 8.58 24.78
C SER A 145 -21.01 9.06 23.41
N LEU A 146 -22.16 9.70 23.37
CA LEU A 146 -22.71 10.29 22.14
C LEU A 146 -21.95 11.55 21.69
N PHE A 147 -21.10 12.14 22.54
CA PHE A 147 -20.14 13.17 22.13
C PHE A 147 -18.93 12.62 21.38
N GLU A 148 -18.65 11.31 21.46
CA GLU A 148 -17.56 10.70 20.71
C GLU A 148 -18.05 10.13 19.37
N PRO A 149 -17.74 10.79 18.22
CA PRO A 149 -18.16 10.32 16.89
C PRO A 149 -17.69 8.89 16.59
N THR A 150 -16.61 8.46 17.22
CA THR A 150 -16.02 7.12 17.02
C THR A 150 -16.85 5.99 17.62
N GLU A 151 -17.47 6.17 18.77
CA GLU A 151 -18.36 5.14 19.34
C GLU A 151 -19.62 5.00 18.50
N PHE A 152 -20.17 6.14 18.07
CA PHE A 152 -21.36 6.17 17.23
C PHE A 152 -21.12 5.52 15.87
N ALA A 153 -19.96 5.79 15.24
CA ALA A 153 -19.54 5.12 14.02
C ALA A 153 -19.48 3.58 14.19
N GLY A 154 -19.00 3.11 15.36
CA GLY A 154 -18.98 1.66 15.67
C GLY A 154 -20.35 1.03 15.65
N GLU A 155 -21.37 1.72 16.18
CA GLU A 155 -22.76 1.24 16.18
C GLU A 155 -23.34 1.24 14.76
N ILE A 156 -23.06 2.28 13.96
CA ILE A 156 -23.49 2.35 12.55
C ILE A 156 -22.92 1.18 11.77
N PHE A 157 -21.59 0.96 11.81
CA PHE A 157 -20.98 -0.15 11.09
C PHE A 157 -21.44 -1.52 11.56
N ASN A 158 -21.77 -1.67 12.85
CA ASN A 158 -22.39 -2.89 13.36
C ASN A 158 -23.80 -3.11 12.76
N ASN A 159 -24.59 -2.04 12.62
CA ASN A 159 -25.92 -2.12 12.01
C ASN A 159 -25.83 -2.43 10.51
N ILE A 160 -24.91 -1.76 9.77
CA ILE A 160 -24.64 -2.08 8.36
C ILE A 160 -24.20 -3.55 8.24
N SER A 161 -23.30 -4.03 9.12
CA SER A 161 -22.85 -5.43 9.13
C SER A 161 -24.01 -6.42 9.38
N LYS A 162 -24.95 -6.05 10.24
CA LYS A 162 -26.16 -6.87 10.47
C LYS A 162 -27.05 -6.90 9.23
N SER A 163 -27.23 -5.77 8.53
CA SER A 163 -27.97 -5.72 7.27
C SER A 163 -27.32 -6.60 6.20
N VAL A 164 -26.00 -6.52 6.03
CA VAL A 164 -25.25 -7.39 5.12
C VAL A 164 -25.41 -8.86 5.47
N LYS A 165 -25.25 -9.23 6.76
CA LYS A 165 -25.41 -10.63 7.21
C LYS A 165 -26.78 -11.20 6.96
N ARG A 166 -27.84 -10.38 6.98
CA ARG A 166 -29.22 -10.80 6.69
C ARG A 166 -29.45 -11.11 5.21
N LEU A 167 -28.58 -10.66 4.33
CA LEU A 167 -28.64 -10.92 2.89
C LEU A 167 -27.90 -12.20 2.49
N LEU A 168 -27.17 -12.81 3.43
CA LEU A 168 -26.40 -14.02 3.14
C LEU A 168 -27.30 -15.25 3.11
N PRO A 169 -27.05 -16.21 2.23
CA PRO A 169 -27.78 -17.47 2.17
C PRO A 169 -27.86 -18.15 3.53
N GLY A 170 -29.08 -18.55 3.90
CA GLY A 170 -29.38 -19.14 5.21
C GLY A 170 -29.94 -18.19 6.27
N ALA A 171 -29.93 -16.86 6.00
CA ALA A 171 -30.64 -15.90 6.85
C ALA A 171 -32.14 -15.89 6.55
N SER A 172 -32.96 -15.42 7.51
CA SER A 172 -34.39 -15.28 7.31
C SER A 172 -34.70 -14.26 6.20
N HIS A 173 -35.49 -14.67 5.20
CA HIS A 173 -35.92 -13.83 4.06
C HIS A 173 -34.78 -13.31 3.15
N TRP A 174 -33.60 -13.94 3.15
CA TRP A 174 -32.47 -13.54 2.35
C TRP A 174 -32.74 -13.52 0.83
N ASP A 175 -33.62 -14.37 0.37
CA ASP A 175 -34.04 -14.55 -1.03
C ASP A 175 -35.17 -13.60 -1.48
N SER A 176 -35.78 -12.86 -0.53
CA SER A 176 -36.88 -11.94 -0.83
C SER A 176 -36.38 -10.61 -1.43
N PRO A 177 -36.73 -10.27 -2.70
CA PRO A 177 -36.31 -9.01 -3.33
C PRO A 177 -36.77 -7.78 -2.55
N ALA A 178 -38.01 -7.82 -1.99
CA ALA A 178 -38.51 -6.69 -1.20
C ALA A 178 -37.73 -6.47 0.08
N PHE A 179 -37.30 -7.55 0.73
CA PHE A 179 -36.44 -7.49 1.91
C PHE A 179 -35.01 -6.98 1.57
N GLN A 180 -34.43 -7.48 0.48
CA GLN A 180 -33.13 -7.04 -0.01
C GLN A 180 -33.13 -5.53 -0.32
N LYS A 181 -34.15 -5.03 -1.00
CA LYS A 181 -34.35 -3.61 -1.29
C LYS A 181 -34.55 -2.77 -0.01
N HIS A 182 -35.22 -3.33 0.99
CA HIS A 182 -35.38 -2.67 2.29
C HIS A 182 -34.04 -2.53 3.02
N GLU A 183 -33.24 -3.60 3.08
CA GLU A 183 -31.90 -3.54 3.70
C GLU A 183 -30.96 -2.62 2.93
N HIS A 184 -31.02 -2.56 1.59
CA HIS A 184 -30.28 -1.60 0.79
C HIS A 184 -30.60 -0.16 1.20
N LYS A 185 -31.91 0.19 1.27
CA LYS A 185 -32.34 1.54 1.70
C LYS A 185 -31.92 1.85 3.14
N ASN A 186 -31.97 0.88 4.04
CA ASN A 186 -31.52 1.05 5.41
C ASN A 186 -30.03 1.41 5.45
N VAL A 187 -29.21 0.73 4.65
CA VAL A 187 -27.79 1.00 4.58
C VAL A 187 -27.49 2.35 3.93
N GLN A 188 -28.21 2.74 2.88
CA GLN A 188 -28.08 4.10 2.32
C GLN A 188 -28.31 5.18 3.39
N HIS A 189 -29.31 5.00 4.24
CA HIS A 189 -29.59 5.93 5.35
C HIS A 189 -28.45 5.98 6.39
N TRP A 190 -27.83 4.82 6.66
CA TRP A 190 -26.64 4.76 7.51
C TRP A 190 -25.41 5.43 6.87
N LEU A 191 -25.25 5.34 5.55
CA LEU A 191 -24.18 5.99 4.84
C LEU A 191 -24.29 7.52 4.86
N GLU A 192 -25.48 8.08 4.70
CA GLU A 192 -25.73 9.52 4.91
C GLU A 192 -25.25 9.96 6.30
N THR A 193 -25.46 9.11 7.30
CA THR A 193 -24.98 9.36 8.67
C THR A 193 -23.46 9.31 8.78
N VAL A 194 -22.81 8.35 8.11
CA VAL A 194 -21.33 8.25 8.05
C VAL A 194 -20.72 9.50 7.40
N HIS A 195 -21.31 9.97 6.28
CA HIS A 195 -20.89 11.20 5.62
C HIS A 195 -20.98 12.42 6.56
N ALA A 196 -22.10 12.57 7.23
CA ALA A 196 -22.29 13.67 8.19
C ALA A 196 -21.31 13.61 9.38
N LEU A 197 -21.00 12.39 9.89
CA LEU A 197 -19.98 12.23 10.93
C LEU A 197 -18.58 12.56 10.43
N ALA A 198 -18.27 12.24 9.16
CA ALA A 198 -17.00 12.63 8.57
C ALA A 198 -16.84 14.14 8.47
N GLU A 199 -17.89 14.87 8.07
CA GLU A 199 -17.88 16.34 8.02
C GLU A 199 -17.72 16.96 9.41
N ILE A 200 -18.40 16.42 10.43
CA ILE A 200 -18.26 16.88 11.82
C ILE A 200 -16.84 16.62 12.32
N ALA A 201 -16.33 15.39 12.14
CA ALA A 201 -14.97 15.04 12.54
C ALA A 201 -13.90 15.91 11.88
N ALA A 202 -14.16 16.36 10.66
CA ALA A 202 -13.28 17.23 9.90
C ALA A 202 -13.40 18.72 10.29
N SER A 203 -14.59 19.18 10.70
CA SER A 203 -14.84 20.59 11.05
C SER A 203 -14.35 20.97 12.45
N GLU A 204 -14.20 20.02 13.36
CA GLU A 204 -13.75 20.25 14.72
C GLU A 204 -12.22 20.30 14.82
N LYS A 205 -11.63 21.49 14.79
CA LYS A 205 -10.19 21.74 14.98
C LYS A 205 -9.60 21.17 16.29
N HIS A 206 -10.43 20.75 17.23
CA HIS A 206 -10.05 20.26 18.56
C HIS A 206 -10.27 18.76 18.79
N LEU A 207 -10.84 18.01 17.81
CA LEU A 207 -10.88 16.56 17.95
C LEU A 207 -9.44 16.03 17.99
N SER A 208 -9.14 15.26 19.04
CA SER A 208 -7.83 14.63 19.13
C SER A 208 -7.65 13.75 17.88
N GLY A 209 -6.48 13.82 17.26
CA GLY A 209 -6.17 13.02 16.06
C GLY A 209 -6.53 11.54 16.22
N LYS A 210 -6.52 11.02 17.46
CA LYS A 210 -6.92 9.66 17.83
C LYS A 210 -8.38 9.34 17.50
N VAL A 211 -9.30 10.27 17.71
CA VAL A 211 -10.75 10.08 17.41
C VAL A 211 -10.96 9.96 15.90
N PHE A 212 -10.32 10.85 15.16
CA PHE A 212 -10.37 10.83 13.69
C PHE A 212 -9.79 9.52 13.10
N ILE A 213 -8.64 9.09 13.60
CA ILE A 213 -7.99 7.85 13.18
C ILE A 213 -8.87 6.64 13.47
N ASN A 214 -9.47 6.57 14.66
CA ASN A 214 -10.37 5.48 15.01
C ASN A 214 -11.58 5.42 14.06
N PHE A 215 -12.08 6.56 13.59
CA PHE A 215 -13.17 6.62 12.63
C PHE A 215 -12.75 6.05 11.26
N THR A 216 -11.65 6.55 10.69
CA THR A 216 -11.13 6.10 9.39
C THR A 216 -10.72 4.62 9.42
N GLN A 217 -10.13 4.14 10.52
CA GLN A 217 -9.82 2.72 10.72
C GLN A 217 -11.07 1.84 10.76
N LYS A 218 -12.16 2.29 11.37
CA LYS A 218 -13.42 1.54 11.36
C LYS A 218 -13.99 1.40 9.96
N ILE A 219 -13.91 2.46 9.14
CA ILE A 219 -14.33 2.40 7.73
C ILE A 219 -13.48 1.37 6.97
N ALA A 220 -12.15 1.48 7.06
CA ALA A 220 -11.25 0.59 6.33
C ALA A 220 -11.40 -0.88 6.75
N ARG A 221 -11.53 -1.16 8.06
CA ARG A 221 -11.80 -2.51 8.57
C ARG A 221 -13.15 -3.05 8.11
N PHE A 222 -14.18 -2.20 8.06
CA PHE A 222 -15.48 -2.60 7.55
C PHE A 222 -15.40 -2.91 6.05
N LEU A 223 -14.74 -2.07 5.25
CA LEU A 223 -14.53 -2.31 3.82
C LEU A 223 -13.79 -3.64 3.59
N SER A 224 -12.72 -3.90 4.32
CA SER A 224 -11.98 -5.16 4.24
C SER A 224 -12.86 -6.36 4.60
N TRP A 225 -13.66 -6.26 5.66
CA TRP A 225 -14.61 -7.29 6.03
C TRP A 225 -15.71 -7.48 4.97
N TYR A 226 -16.25 -6.40 4.41
CA TYR A 226 -17.31 -6.43 3.42
C TYR A 226 -16.85 -7.09 2.11
N GLU A 227 -15.62 -6.89 1.69
CA GLU A 227 -15.04 -7.55 0.51
C GLU A 227 -15.18 -9.08 0.58
N TYR A 228 -14.99 -9.70 1.77
CA TYR A 228 -15.17 -11.13 1.94
C TYR A 228 -16.66 -11.54 2.05
N GLN A 229 -17.54 -10.68 2.53
CA GLN A 229 -18.96 -11.00 2.65
C GLN A 229 -19.71 -10.79 1.34
N LYS A 230 -19.33 -9.80 0.56
CA LYS A 230 -19.98 -9.42 -0.70
C LYS A 230 -20.11 -10.59 -1.67
N ASP A 231 -19.08 -11.40 -1.80
CA ASP A 231 -19.06 -12.56 -2.72
C ASP A 231 -20.11 -13.63 -2.35
N ARG A 232 -20.59 -13.59 -1.12
CA ARG A 232 -21.62 -14.51 -0.61
C ARG A 232 -23.05 -14.00 -0.84
N ILE A 233 -23.21 -12.72 -1.23
CA ILE A 233 -24.52 -12.15 -1.57
C ILE A 233 -24.85 -12.57 -3.00
N PRO A 234 -26.07 -13.12 -3.27
CA PRO A 234 -26.46 -13.50 -4.61
C PRO A 234 -26.37 -12.30 -5.58
N ARG A 235 -25.83 -12.54 -6.77
CA ARG A 235 -25.59 -11.48 -7.77
C ARG A 235 -26.83 -10.84 -8.33
N ASN A 236 -27.94 -11.60 -8.40
CA ASN A 236 -29.25 -11.13 -8.78
C ASN A 236 -30.01 -10.44 -7.63
N SER A 237 -29.33 -10.20 -6.49
CA SER A 237 -29.93 -9.54 -5.34
C SER A 237 -30.22 -8.08 -5.62
N GLU A 238 -31.39 -7.60 -5.20
CA GLU A 238 -31.76 -6.16 -5.18
C GLU A 238 -30.90 -5.32 -4.21
N TRP A 239 -29.92 -5.95 -3.56
CA TRP A 239 -28.87 -5.29 -2.82
C TRP A 239 -27.94 -4.47 -3.74
N PHE A 240 -27.71 -4.97 -4.95
CA PHE A 240 -26.89 -4.28 -5.95
C PHE A 240 -27.80 -3.40 -6.80
N THR A 241 -27.60 -2.07 -6.70
CA THR A 241 -28.36 -1.12 -7.52
C THR A 241 -28.05 -1.30 -8.98
N LEU A 242 -29.07 -1.09 -9.82
CA LEU A 242 -28.88 -1.08 -11.27
C LEU A 242 -28.41 0.30 -11.72
N ILE A 243 -27.29 0.33 -12.43
CA ILE A 243 -26.77 1.52 -13.12
C ILE A 243 -26.98 1.36 -14.62
N HIS A 244 -27.14 2.49 -15.32
CA HIS A 244 -27.17 2.51 -16.77
C HIS A 244 -25.75 2.56 -17.31
N GLN A 245 -25.37 1.56 -18.09
CA GLN A 245 -24.07 1.48 -18.76
C GLN A 245 -24.28 1.41 -20.25
N HIS A 246 -23.62 2.29 -21.00
CA HIS A 246 -23.60 2.19 -22.45
C HIS A 246 -22.73 1.01 -22.88
N PRO A 247 -23.29 0.03 -23.62
CA PRO A 247 -22.50 -1.08 -24.11
C PRO A 247 -21.55 -0.63 -25.23
N ASP A 248 -20.41 -1.29 -25.32
CA ASP A 248 -19.54 -1.16 -26.48
C ASP A 248 -20.22 -1.80 -27.71
N TRP A 249 -20.04 -1.21 -28.89
CA TRP A 249 -20.68 -1.66 -30.13
C TRP A 249 -20.45 -3.15 -30.44
N TYR A 250 -19.28 -3.70 -30.05
CA TYR A 250 -18.96 -5.12 -30.26
C TYR A 250 -19.61 -6.09 -29.24
N GLN A 251 -20.29 -5.54 -28.23
CA GLN A 251 -21.05 -6.30 -27.22
C GLN A 251 -22.55 -6.34 -27.54
N THR A 252 -22.97 -5.57 -28.52
CA THR A 252 -24.39 -5.47 -28.96
C THR A 252 -24.63 -6.28 -30.22
N SER A 253 -25.89 -6.61 -30.49
CA SER A 253 -26.26 -7.29 -31.70
C SER A 253 -26.01 -6.43 -32.94
N ASP A 254 -25.70 -7.04 -34.07
CA ASP A 254 -25.54 -6.34 -35.37
C ASP A 254 -26.78 -5.53 -35.76
N ILE A 255 -27.95 -5.98 -35.33
CA ILE A 255 -29.23 -5.31 -35.60
C ILE A 255 -29.31 -4.01 -34.82
N GLU A 256 -29.04 -4.03 -33.52
CA GLU A 256 -29.07 -2.86 -32.63
C GLU A 256 -28.01 -1.82 -33.06
N THR A 257 -26.79 -2.30 -33.35
CA THR A 257 -25.68 -1.46 -33.83
C THR A 257 -26.03 -0.80 -35.16
N SER A 258 -26.62 -1.56 -36.14
CA SER A 258 -27.04 -1.03 -37.40
C SER A 258 -28.21 -0.05 -37.29
N LEU A 259 -29.12 -0.28 -36.38
CA LEU A 259 -30.26 0.58 -36.11
C LEU A 259 -29.80 1.92 -35.50
N ALA A 260 -28.93 1.87 -34.52
CA ALA A 260 -28.31 3.04 -33.88
C ALA A 260 -27.54 3.87 -34.93
N HIS A 261 -26.74 3.20 -35.77
CA HIS A 261 -25.99 3.88 -36.83
C HIS A 261 -26.88 4.55 -37.84
N ARG A 262 -27.98 3.89 -38.33
CA ARG A 262 -28.91 4.42 -39.30
C ARG A 262 -29.76 5.56 -38.76
N SER A 263 -30.16 5.51 -37.50
CA SER A 263 -30.97 6.53 -36.83
C SER A 263 -30.14 7.71 -36.31
N GLY A 264 -28.82 7.61 -36.32
CA GLY A 264 -27.91 8.59 -35.70
C GLY A 264 -28.01 8.70 -34.18
N HIS A 265 -28.60 7.69 -33.54
CA HIS A 265 -28.68 7.60 -32.07
C HIS A 265 -27.48 6.80 -31.51
N ILE A 266 -27.16 7.06 -30.25
CA ILE A 266 -26.23 6.23 -29.48
C ILE A 266 -26.92 4.92 -29.08
N LEU A 267 -26.14 3.86 -28.87
CA LEU A 267 -26.65 2.61 -28.31
C LEU A 267 -27.37 2.87 -26.99
N GLU A 268 -28.53 2.26 -26.77
CA GLU A 268 -29.29 2.43 -25.55
C GLU A 268 -28.51 1.88 -24.35
N PRO A 269 -28.53 2.55 -23.18
CA PRO A 269 -27.87 2.05 -21.99
C PRO A 269 -28.57 0.80 -21.45
N ILE A 270 -27.80 -0.23 -21.19
CA ILE A 270 -28.26 -1.44 -20.49
C ILE A 270 -28.20 -1.22 -18.97
N LYS A 271 -29.10 -1.86 -18.24
CA LYS A 271 -29.09 -1.86 -16.78
C LYS A 271 -28.19 -2.95 -16.27
N VAL A 272 -27.09 -2.56 -15.60
CA VAL A 272 -26.10 -3.48 -15.04
C VAL A 272 -26.08 -3.35 -13.52
N PRO A 273 -25.93 -4.44 -12.75
CA PRO A 273 -25.79 -4.35 -11.30
C PRO A 273 -24.50 -3.63 -10.91
N ASN A 274 -24.61 -2.62 -10.04
CA ASN A 274 -23.45 -1.95 -9.44
C ASN A 274 -22.92 -2.77 -8.25
N PHE A 275 -22.00 -3.67 -8.53
CA PHE A 275 -21.40 -4.52 -7.49
C PHE A 275 -20.47 -3.77 -6.53
N ARG A 276 -20.11 -2.51 -6.83
CA ARG A 276 -19.18 -1.68 -6.04
C ARG A 276 -19.86 -0.47 -5.38
N TRP A 277 -21.19 -0.46 -5.29
CA TRP A 277 -21.91 0.71 -4.79
C TRP A 277 -21.50 1.10 -3.35
N LEU A 278 -21.42 0.11 -2.44
CA LEU A 278 -21.11 0.36 -1.02
C LEU A 278 -19.63 0.72 -0.83
N GLU A 279 -18.75 0.06 -1.57
CA GLU A 279 -17.32 0.34 -1.53
C GLU A 279 -17.02 1.75 -2.07
N LYS A 280 -17.67 2.16 -3.16
CA LYS A 280 -17.50 3.52 -3.71
C LYS A 280 -17.95 4.60 -2.73
N GLU A 281 -19.08 4.41 -2.08
CA GLU A 281 -19.56 5.35 -1.07
C GLU A 281 -18.60 5.46 0.12
N LEU A 282 -18.19 4.34 0.71
CA LEU A 282 -17.32 4.36 1.89
C LEU A 282 -15.87 4.75 1.58
N SER A 283 -15.31 4.34 0.46
CA SER A 283 -14.00 4.83 0.02
C SER A 283 -14.04 6.32 -0.29
N GLY A 284 -15.15 6.82 -0.85
CA GLY A 284 -15.40 8.25 -1.03
C GLY A 284 -15.33 9.05 0.27
N VAL A 285 -15.82 8.47 1.40
CA VAL A 285 -15.66 9.08 2.73
C VAL A 285 -14.19 9.12 3.13
N LEU A 286 -13.41 8.04 2.93
CA LEU A 286 -11.98 8.04 3.23
C LEU A 286 -11.22 9.08 2.41
N PHE A 287 -11.53 9.23 1.11
CA PHE A 287 -10.92 10.26 0.26
C PHE A 287 -11.31 11.67 0.70
N SER A 288 -12.57 11.88 1.10
CA SER A 288 -13.00 13.16 1.66
C SER A 288 -12.25 13.50 2.94
N CYS A 289 -12.05 12.52 3.82
CA CYS A 289 -11.23 12.67 5.02
C CYS A 289 -9.77 12.99 4.69
N LEU A 290 -9.21 12.35 3.68
CA LEU A 290 -7.84 12.63 3.20
C LEU A 290 -7.73 14.07 2.67
N ARG A 291 -8.62 14.48 1.76
CA ARG A 291 -8.63 15.85 1.20
C ARG A 291 -8.75 16.91 2.29
N LEU A 292 -9.60 16.71 3.29
CA LEU A 292 -9.75 17.63 4.41
C LEU A 292 -8.48 17.77 5.25
N ASN A 293 -7.80 16.65 5.54
CA ASN A 293 -6.52 16.70 6.25
C ASN A 293 -5.44 17.41 5.44
N LEU A 294 -5.42 17.19 4.12
CA LEU A 294 -4.48 17.86 3.21
C LEU A 294 -4.77 19.38 3.17
N VAL A 295 -6.01 19.81 2.98
CA VAL A 295 -6.41 21.24 2.98
C VAL A 295 -6.03 21.92 4.29
N ASN A 296 -6.20 21.23 5.42
CA ASN A 296 -5.80 21.73 6.74
C ASN A 296 -4.28 21.60 7.01
N GLN A 297 -3.50 21.13 6.08
CA GLN A 297 -2.05 20.87 6.19
C GLN A 297 -1.68 19.98 7.38
N ASN A 298 -2.59 19.08 7.77
CA ASN A 298 -2.34 18.11 8.84
C ASN A 298 -1.77 16.82 8.26
N TYR A 299 -0.50 16.87 7.82
CA TYR A 299 0.19 15.76 7.17
C TYR A 299 0.25 14.47 8.02
N PRO A 300 0.45 14.52 9.34
CA PRO A 300 0.42 13.31 10.16
C PRO A 300 -0.92 12.57 10.10
N LEU A 301 -2.05 13.28 10.13
CA LEU A 301 -3.38 12.69 10.00
C LEU A 301 -3.68 12.24 8.56
N ALA A 302 -3.18 12.97 7.56
CA ALA A 302 -3.27 12.57 6.16
C ALA A 302 -2.55 11.24 5.93
N MET A 303 -1.31 11.08 6.42
CA MET A 303 -0.54 9.83 6.32
C MET A 303 -1.23 8.67 7.03
N GLN A 304 -1.84 8.90 8.19
CA GLN A 304 -2.60 7.86 8.90
C GLN A 304 -3.88 7.46 8.14
N THR A 305 -4.54 8.42 7.48
CA THR A 305 -5.69 8.14 6.61
C THR A 305 -5.25 7.32 5.40
N ILE A 306 -4.10 7.64 4.81
CA ILE A 306 -3.49 6.85 3.73
C ILE A 306 -3.19 5.43 4.21
N GLY A 307 -2.67 5.25 5.45
CA GLY A 307 -2.48 3.93 6.05
C GLY A 307 -3.79 3.12 6.22
N CYS A 308 -4.92 3.81 6.45
CA CYS A 308 -6.23 3.15 6.43
C CYS A 308 -6.65 2.72 5.00
N ILE A 309 -6.34 3.54 4.00
CA ILE A 309 -6.57 3.21 2.58
C ILE A 309 -5.67 2.03 2.18
N GLU A 310 -4.41 2.02 2.61
CA GLU A 310 -3.45 0.92 2.38
C GLU A 310 -3.98 -0.41 2.93
N MET A 311 -4.51 -0.43 4.16
CA MET A 311 -5.12 -1.64 4.73
C MET A 311 -6.28 -2.18 3.88
N TYR A 312 -7.07 -1.32 3.27
CA TYR A 312 -8.13 -1.72 2.34
C TYR A 312 -7.56 -2.20 1.01
N LEU A 313 -6.55 -1.52 0.47
CA LEU A 313 -5.82 -1.91 -0.74
C LEU A 313 -5.22 -3.31 -0.62
N ASP A 314 -4.64 -3.65 0.52
CA ASP A 314 -4.10 -4.98 0.79
C ASP A 314 -5.17 -6.06 0.63
N THR A 315 -6.37 -5.80 1.15
CA THR A 315 -7.49 -6.74 1.02
C THR A 315 -7.91 -6.94 -0.44
N ILE A 316 -8.05 -5.86 -1.20
CA ILE A 316 -8.45 -5.90 -2.62
C ILE A 316 -7.39 -6.61 -3.46
N SER A 317 -6.12 -6.25 -3.25
CA SER A 317 -4.99 -6.82 -3.98
C SER A 317 -4.82 -8.30 -3.70
N ALA A 318 -4.98 -8.73 -2.43
CA ALA A 318 -4.96 -10.15 -2.06
C ALA A 318 -6.09 -10.95 -2.72
N LYS A 319 -7.24 -10.32 -2.98
CA LYS A 319 -8.36 -10.92 -3.73
C LYS A 319 -8.12 -10.95 -5.24
N GLY A 320 -7.12 -10.24 -5.75
CA GLY A 320 -6.80 -10.17 -7.17
C GLY A 320 -7.73 -9.25 -7.97
N ASP A 321 -8.27 -8.19 -7.37
CA ASP A 321 -9.02 -7.15 -8.08
C ASP A 321 -8.14 -5.88 -8.26
N MET A 322 -7.12 -6.00 -9.11
CA MET A 322 -6.19 -4.91 -9.37
C MET A 322 -6.84 -3.73 -10.12
N ASN A 323 -7.96 -3.94 -10.82
CA ASN A 323 -8.70 -2.84 -11.43
C ASN A 323 -9.29 -1.91 -10.37
N TRP A 324 -9.93 -2.47 -9.35
CA TRP A 324 -10.47 -1.68 -8.25
C TRP A 324 -9.36 -1.08 -7.37
N ALA A 325 -8.29 -1.84 -7.12
CA ALA A 325 -7.10 -1.32 -6.43
C ALA A 325 -6.52 -0.10 -7.16
N PHE A 326 -6.47 -0.13 -8.51
CA PHE A 326 -6.02 1.01 -9.32
C PHE A 326 -6.96 2.22 -9.18
N GLU A 327 -8.28 2.03 -9.17
CA GLU A 327 -9.23 3.15 -8.96
C GLU A 327 -8.97 3.83 -7.60
N VAL A 328 -8.83 3.05 -6.53
CA VAL A 328 -8.53 3.56 -5.18
C VAL A 328 -7.17 4.27 -5.12
N LEU A 329 -6.15 3.72 -5.75
CA LEU A 329 -4.82 4.33 -5.86
C LEU A 329 -4.85 5.64 -6.64
N SER A 330 -5.55 5.66 -7.78
CA SER A 330 -5.70 6.85 -8.64
C SER A 330 -6.38 7.99 -7.89
N GLU A 331 -7.47 7.73 -7.15
CA GLU A 331 -8.14 8.73 -6.33
C GLU A 331 -7.25 9.27 -5.21
N THR A 332 -6.49 8.37 -4.55
CA THR A 332 -5.55 8.77 -3.49
C THR A 332 -4.43 9.65 -4.04
N THR A 333 -3.87 9.26 -5.19
CA THR A 333 -2.81 10.02 -5.87
C THR A 333 -3.32 11.38 -6.35
N SER A 334 -4.50 11.41 -6.97
CA SER A 334 -5.13 12.66 -7.44
C SER A 334 -5.39 13.65 -6.31
N ALA A 335 -5.87 13.18 -5.15
CA ALA A 335 -6.07 14.04 -3.99
C ALA A 335 -4.76 14.69 -3.50
N CYS A 336 -3.66 13.93 -3.53
CA CYS A 336 -2.35 14.44 -3.15
C CYS A 336 -1.77 15.38 -4.23
N GLU A 337 -1.93 15.07 -5.52
CA GLU A 337 -1.51 15.95 -6.61
C GLU A 337 -2.25 17.29 -6.60
N GLU A 338 -3.56 17.28 -6.41
CA GLU A 338 -4.39 18.50 -6.28
C GLU A 338 -3.85 19.38 -5.16
N HIS A 339 -3.63 18.80 -3.98
CA HIS A 339 -3.07 19.53 -2.84
C HIS A 339 -1.67 20.09 -3.11
N ILE A 340 -0.76 19.27 -3.65
CA ILE A 340 0.60 19.70 -4.02
C ILE A 340 0.54 20.85 -5.03
N ASN A 341 -0.38 20.79 -5.99
CA ASN A 341 -0.57 21.86 -6.98
C ASN A 341 -1.09 23.16 -6.37
N GLU A 342 -1.84 23.08 -5.27
CA GLU A 342 -2.34 24.25 -4.55
C GLU A 342 -1.27 24.89 -3.66
N VAL A 343 -0.49 24.08 -2.94
CA VAL A 343 0.45 24.55 -1.92
C VAL A 343 1.82 24.90 -2.50
N VAL A 344 2.35 24.09 -3.42
CA VAL A 344 3.68 24.29 -4.00
C VAL A 344 3.57 25.11 -5.28
N LYS A 345 3.70 26.42 -5.17
CA LYS A 345 3.70 27.34 -6.33
C LYS A 345 5.11 27.54 -6.90
N ASN A 346 6.09 27.60 -6.01
CA ASN A 346 7.48 27.80 -6.34
C ASN A 346 8.31 26.60 -5.88
N GLU A 347 9.52 26.56 -6.35
CA GLU A 347 10.46 25.51 -5.99
C GLU A 347 10.79 25.46 -4.49
N ASP A 348 10.86 26.62 -3.85
CA ASP A 348 11.21 26.78 -2.44
C ASP A 348 10.04 26.41 -1.49
N ASP A 349 8.84 26.21 -2.02
CA ASP A 349 7.67 25.85 -1.23
C ASP A 349 7.63 24.35 -0.85
N GLN A 350 8.60 23.55 -1.33
CA GLN A 350 8.70 22.13 -1.04
C GLN A 350 9.19 21.91 0.40
N THR A 351 8.48 21.10 1.18
CA THR A 351 8.83 20.79 2.58
C THR A 351 9.10 19.31 2.78
N ALA A 352 9.79 18.96 3.87
CA ALA A 352 10.08 17.56 4.23
C ALA A 352 8.81 16.73 4.41
N GLU A 353 7.75 17.32 4.96
CA GLU A 353 6.46 16.65 5.14
C GLU A 353 5.80 16.31 3.80
N LEU A 354 5.86 17.23 2.82
CA LEU A 354 5.33 16.98 1.47
C LEU A 354 6.16 15.90 0.74
N ILE A 355 7.47 15.90 0.92
CA ILE A 355 8.34 14.84 0.39
C ILE A 355 7.96 13.50 1.02
N GLY A 356 7.79 13.44 2.35
CA GLY A 356 7.34 12.25 3.05
C GLY A 356 5.96 11.77 2.60
N LEU A 357 5.03 12.69 2.36
CA LEU A 357 3.69 12.38 1.82
C LEU A 357 3.80 11.77 0.42
N CYS A 358 4.57 12.38 -0.49
CA CYS A 358 4.81 11.85 -1.83
C CYS A 358 5.46 10.47 -1.81
N ASP A 359 6.46 10.28 -0.96
CA ASP A 359 7.15 9.01 -0.81
C ASP A 359 6.20 7.90 -0.35
N TYR A 360 5.34 8.19 0.62
CA TYR A 360 4.37 7.23 1.13
C TYR A 360 3.29 6.88 0.10
N VAL A 361 2.71 7.87 -0.58
CA VAL A 361 1.72 7.63 -1.63
C VAL A 361 2.33 6.84 -2.78
N ALA A 362 3.57 7.17 -3.17
CA ALA A 362 4.29 6.43 -4.20
C ALA A 362 4.68 5.00 -3.77
N TYR A 363 4.68 4.68 -2.49
CA TYR A 363 4.89 3.32 -1.99
C TYR A 363 3.64 2.43 -2.12
N LEU A 364 2.44 2.99 -2.07
CA LEU A 364 1.19 2.21 -2.10
C LEU A 364 1.05 1.25 -3.30
N PRO A 365 1.37 1.64 -4.56
CA PRO A 365 1.31 0.72 -5.68
C PRO A 365 2.28 -0.47 -5.56
N ILE A 366 3.45 -0.26 -4.92
CA ILE A 366 4.43 -1.32 -4.66
C ILE A 366 3.80 -2.34 -3.70
N ASN A 367 3.22 -1.87 -2.59
CA ASN A 367 2.60 -2.73 -1.60
C ASN A 367 1.42 -3.52 -2.18
N ALA A 368 0.53 -2.85 -2.93
CA ALA A 368 -0.59 -3.50 -3.62
C ALA A 368 -0.12 -4.57 -4.60
N CYS A 369 0.92 -4.29 -5.39
CA CYS A 369 1.52 -5.24 -6.32
C CYS A 369 2.11 -6.45 -5.60
N LEU A 370 2.91 -6.24 -4.56
CA LEU A 370 3.52 -7.33 -3.78
C LEU A 370 2.46 -8.19 -3.08
N THR A 371 1.41 -7.59 -2.55
CA THR A 371 0.29 -8.30 -1.94
C THR A 371 -0.43 -9.19 -2.96
N PHE A 372 -0.65 -8.68 -4.18
CA PHE A 372 -1.19 -9.49 -5.28
C PHE A 372 -0.25 -10.65 -5.65
N LEU A 373 1.03 -10.38 -5.87
CA LEU A 373 2.03 -11.40 -6.24
C LEU A 373 2.16 -12.49 -5.15
N ASN A 374 2.18 -12.09 -3.89
CA ASN A 374 2.18 -13.03 -2.77
C ASN A 374 0.90 -13.90 -2.75
N SER A 375 -0.24 -13.33 -3.14
CA SER A 375 -1.48 -14.11 -3.23
C SER A 375 -1.43 -15.18 -4.31
N LEU A 376 -0.68 -14.96 -5.41
CA LEU A 376 -0.51 -15.93 -6.48
C LEU A 376 0.29 -17.15 -6.04
N SER A 377 1.27 -16.99 -5.16
CA SER A 377 2.06 -18.12 -4.64
C SER A 377 1.21 -19.15 -3.88
N HIS A 378 0.05 -18.73 -3.38
CA HIS A 378 -0.93 -19.59 -2.71
C HIS A 378 -2.05 -20.09 -3.65
N ARG A 379 -2.04 -19.68 -4.92
CA ARG A 379 -3.08 -19.99 -5.93
C ARG A 379 -2.51 -20.66 -7.17
N ASP A 380 -1.49 -21.48 -7.03
CA ASP A 380 -0.92 -22.18 -8.17
C ASP A 380 -1.98 -23.08 -8.86
N GLY A 381 -1.82 -23.34 -10.14
CA GLY A 381 -2.78 -24.13 -10.92
C GLY A 381 -2.97 -25.56 -10.41
N VAL A 382 -1.99 -26.11 -9.68
CA VAL A 382 -2.10 -27.42 -9.01
C VAL A 382 -3.04 -27.32 -7.81
N THR A 383 -2.91 -26.24 -7.01
CA THR A 383 -3.80 -25.97 -5.88
C THR A 383 -5.21 -25.70 -6.35
N ILE A 384 -5.39 -24.91 -7.43
CA ILE A 384 -6.68 -24.66 -8.07
C ILE A 384 -7.30 -25.95 -8.55
N SER A 385 -6.54 -26.84 -9.25
CA SER A 385 -7.06 -28.13 -9.69
C SER A 385 -7.49 -29.01 -8.54
N LYS A 386 -6.72 -29.10 -7.44
CA LYS A 386 -7.10 -29.86 -6.23
C LYS A 386 -8.35 -29.28 -5.58
N LEU A 387 -8.45 -27.94 -5.48
CA LEU A 387 -9.65 -27.28 -4.92
C LEU A 387 -10.90 -27.62 -5.75
N ILE A 388 -10.79 -27.66 -7.08
CA ILE A 388 -11.89 -28.04 -7.97
C ILE A 388 -12.27 -29.49 -7.74
N ASP A 389 -11.32 -30.41 -7.57
CA ASP A 389 -11.57 -31.82 -7.28
C ASP A 389 -12.25 -32.01 -5.91
N GLU A 390 -11.93 -31.17 -4.93
CA GLU A 390 -12.50 -31.22 -3.59
C GLU A 390 -13.88 -30.51 -3.50
N ILE A 391 -14.21 -29.63 -4.46
CA ILE A 391 -15.52 -28.97 -4.51
C ILE A 391 -16.58 -30.03 -4.80
N ASN A 392 -17.35 -30.35 -3.77
CA ASN A 392 -18.55 -31.11 -3.95
C ASN A 392 -19.65 -30.18 -4.55
N TRP A 393 -19.88 -30.31 -5.85
CA TRP A 393 -20.85 -29.50 -6.59
C TRP A 393 -22.26 -29.50 -6.00
N ASN A 394 -22.58 -30.52 -5.22
CA ASN A 394 -23.87 -30.65 -4.54
C ASN A 394 -23.93 -29.96 -3.16
N LYS A 395 -22.82 -29.51 -2.62
CA LYS A 395 -22.80 -28.78 -1.35
C LYS A 395 -22.58 -27.28 -1.59
N LYS A 396 -23.43 -26.43 -1.02
CA LYS A 396 -23.29 -24.96 -0.98
C LYS A 396 -22.13 -24.54 -0.06
N ASN A 397 -20.93 -25.10 -0.25
CA ASN A 397 -19.79 -24.81 0.62
C ASN A 397 -19.08 -23.53 0.18
N SER A 398 -19.07 -22.54 1.05
CA SER A 398 -18.42 -21.25 0.86
C SER A 398 -16.90 -21.25 1.17
N VAL A 399 -16.35 -22.33 1.69
CA VAL A 399 -14.96 -22.38 2.22
C VAL A 399 -13.91 -22.11 1.14
N TYR A 400 -14.17 -22.52 -0.10
CA TYR A 400 -13.21 -22.36 -1.20
C TYR A 400 -13.29 -21.00 -1.94
N LYS A 401 -14.33 -20.20 -1.66
CA LYS A 401 -14.53 -18.91 -2.34
C LYS A 401 -13.43 -17.90 -2.05
N GLU A 402 -12.80 -17.98 -0.88
CA GLU A 402 -11.71 -17.08 -0.49
C GLU A 402 -10.39 -17.34 -1.24
N GLN A 403 -10.24 -18.52 -1.81
CA GLN A 403 -9.02 -18.95 -2.49
C GLN A 403 -9.06 -18.78 -4.01
N LEU A 404 -10.24 -18.52 -4.57
CA LEU A 404 -10.46 -18.37 -6.01
C LEU A 404 -10.67 -16.89 -6.38
N SER A 405 -10.30 -16.53 -7.62
CA SER A 405 -10.59 -15.19 -8.14
C SER A 405 -12.11 -14.96 -8.24
N GLU A 406 -12.53 -13.71 -8.22
CA GLU A 406 -13.94 -13.35 -8.36
C GLU A 406 -14.53 -13.87 -9.69
N ALA A 407 -13.74 -13.80 -10.77
CA ALA A 407 -14.16 -14.31 -12.08
C ALA A 407 -14.41 -15.83 -12.03
N THR A 408 -13.53 -16.58 -11.37
CA THR A 408 -13.67 -18.04 -11.19
C THR A 408 -14.87 -18.37 -10.35
N ILE A 409 -15.11 -17.65 -9.24
CA ILE A 409 -16.31 -17.84 -8.40
C ILE A 409 -17.59 -17.61 -9.20
N LYS A 410 -17.65 -16.51 -9.97
CA LYS A 410 -18.78 -16.20 -10.86
C LYS A 410 -19.07 -17.33 -11.85
N ARG A 411 -18.02 -17.83 -12.44
CA ARG A 411 -18.15 -18.90 -13.44
C ARG A 411 -18.52 -20.22 -12.82
N LEU A 412 -17.99 -20.55 -11.65
CA LEU A 412 -18.40 -21.73 -10.86
C LEU A 412 -19.89 -21.67 -10.49
N GLU A 413 -20.38 -20.53 -10.05
CA GLU A 413 -21.81 -20.34 -9.76
C GLU A 413 -22.66 -20.49 -11.02
N TRP A 414 -22.23 -19.88 -12.13
CA TRP A 414 -22.91 -20.05 -13.43
C TRP A 414 -22.91 -21.51 -13.92
N PHE A 415 -21.76 -22.22 -13.81
CA PHE A 415 -21.68 -23.63 -14.15
C PHE A 415 -22.57 -24.50 -13.24
N LYS A 416 -22.56 -24.17 -11.96
CA LYS A 416 -23.38 -24.91 -10.99
C LYS A 416 -24.86 -24.78 -11.31
N GLU A 417 -25.34 -23.56 -11.57
CA GLU A 417 -26.74 -23.33 -11.97
C GLU A 417 -27.07 -24.07 -13.27
N ARG A 418 -26.18 -24.02 -14.24
CA ARG A 418 -26.38 -24.61 -15.55
C ARG A 418 -26.25 -26.14 -15.54
N MET A 419 -25.34 -26.69 -14.74
CA MET A 419 -25.18 -28.14 -14.57
C MET A 419 -26.35 -28.75 -13.80
N GLU A 420 -26.89 -28.09 -12.80
CA GLU A 420 -28.07 -28.53 -12.08
C GLU A 420 -29.29 -28.56 -13.00
N PHE A 421 -29.36 -27.74 -14.06
CA PHE A 421 -30.51 -27.56 -14.93
C PHE A 421 -30.41 -28.24 -16.30
N GLU A 422 -29.24 -28.21 -16.95
CA GLU A 422 -29.08 -28.65 -18.36
C GLU A 422 -28.36 -30.00 -18.52
N HIS A 423 -27.64 -30.47 -17.51
CA HIS A 423 -26.71 -31.60 -17.67
C HIS A 423 -26.96 -32.76 -16.72
N GLU A 424 -28.05 -32.76 -16.00
CA GLU A 424 -28.47 -33.91 -15.19
C GLU A 424 -29.43 -34.79 -16.02
N VAL A 425 -28.93 -35.95 -16.44
CA VAL A 425 -29.74 -36.99 -17.08
C VAL A 425 -29.72 -38.21 -16.16
N GLU A 426 -30.90 -38.60 -15.68
CA GLU A 426 -31.05 -39.75 -14.77
C GLU A 426 -30.22 -39.65 -13.47
N GLY A 427 -30.02 -38.41 -12.94
CA GLY A 427 -29.21 -38.15 -11.75
C GLY A 427 -27.71 -38.18 -11.94
N GLN A 428 -27.21 -38.18 -13.20
CA GLN A 428 -25.81 -38.13 -13.51
C GLN A 428 -25.44 -36.85 -14.26
N PHE A 429 -24.33 -36.22 -13.84
CA PHE A 429 -23.76 -35.07 -14.56
C PHE A 429 -23.07 -35.52 -15.85
N ILE A 430 -23.47 -34.95 -16.98
CA ILE A 430 -22.93 -35.28 -18.30
C ILE A 430 -21.66 -34.48 -18.61
N THR A 431 -21.48 -33.30 -17.98
CA THR A 431 -20.32 -32.45 -18.28
C THR A 431 -19.03 -33.06 -17.71
N PRO A 432 -18.01 -33.34 -18.52
CA PRO A 432 -16.78 -33.95 -18.02
C PRO A 432 -16.00 -33.03 -17.08
N ASP A 433 -15.45 -33.59 -15.99
CA ASP A 433 -14.65 -32.84 -15.00
C ASP A 433 -13.49 -32.09 -15.64
N TRP A 434 -12.84 -32.69 -16.66
CA TRP A 434 -11.73 -32.03 -17.36
C TRP A 434 -12.16 -30.76 -18.08
N TYR A 435 -13.37 -30.70 -18.61
CA TYR A 435 -13.90 -29.50 -19.26
C TYR A 435 -14.14 -28.38 -18.26
N ILE A 436 -14.73 -28.72 -17.12
CA ILE A 436 -14.97 -27.78 -16.03
C ILE A 436 -13.64 -27.19 -15.54
N LYS A 437 -12.65 -28.05 -15.30
CA LYS A 437 -11.30 -27.63 -14.88
C LYS A 437 -10.65 -26.72 -15.91
N ASN A 438 -10.72 -27.08 -17.19
CA ASN A 438 -10.19 -26.26 -18.27
C ASN A 438 -10.83 -24.86 -18.29
N GLU A 439 -12.15 -24.77 -18.21
CA GLU A 439 -12.87 -23.49 -18.23
C GLU A 439 -12.56 -22.63 -16.98
N ILE A 440 -12.42 -23.22 -15.82
CA ILE A 440 -12.03 -22.51 -14.60
C ILE A 440 -10.61 -21.97 -14.74
N CYS A 441 -9.67 -22.81 -15.15
CA CYS A 441 -8.28 -22.37 -15.37
C CYS A 441 -8.16 -21.32 -16.46
N LYS A 442 -8.98 -21.37 -17.52
CA LYS A 442 -9.07 -20.33 -18.55
C LYS A 442 -9.52 -18.99 -17.98
N LEU A 443 -10.53 -18.99 -17.12
CA LEU A 443 -11.00 -17.76 -16.47
C LEU A 443 -9.96 -17.18 -15.52
N GLU A 444 -9.28 -18.05 -14.75
CA GLU A 444 -8.16 -17.62 -13.92
C GLU A 444 -7.02 -17.05 -14.76
N ALA A 445 -6.72 -17.65 -15.92
CA ALA A 445 -5.73 -17.14 -16.85
C ALA A 445 -6.11 -15.74 -17.38
N ILE A 446 -7.36 -15.55 -17.77
CA ILE A 446 -7.86 -14.24 -18.23
C ILE A 446 -7.74 -13.20 -17.10
N ALA A 447 -8.19 -13.54 -15.88
CA ALA A 447 -8.09 -12.65 -14.73
C ALA A 447 -6.64 -12.32 -14.39
N PHE A 448 -5.74 -13.30 -14.43
CA PHE A 448 -4.31 -13.12 -14.22
C PHE A 448 -3.68 -12.14 -15.22
N VAL A 449 -3.93 -12.35 -16.52
CA VAL A 449 -3.41 -11.46 -17.57
C VAL A 449 -3.97 -10.04 -17.43
N GLN A 450 -5.27 -9.91 -17.12
CA GLN A 450 -5.88 -8.59 -16.87
C GLN A 450 -5.22 -7.88 -15.69
N ASN A 451 -5.05 -8.55 -14.56
CA ASN A 451 -4.41 -7.97 -13.37
C ASN A 451 -2.94 -7.59 -13.63
N THR A 452 -2.19 -8.46 -14.30
CA THR A 452 -0.80 -8.17 -14.68
C THR A 452 -0.72 -6.97 -15.63
N ASN A 453 -1.64 -6.85 -16.59
CA ASN A 453 -1.73 -5.68 -17.46
C ASN A 453 -2.04 -4.39 -16.70
N VAL A 454 -2.88 -4.43 -15.66
CA VAL A 454 -3.12 -3.27 -14.78
C VAL A 454 -1.83 -2.85 -14.09
N ILE A 455 -1.08 -3.81 -13.54
CA ILE A 455 0.19 -3.54 -12.86
C ILE A 455 1.19 -2.90 -13.85
N ILE A 456 1.44 -3.54 -14.98
CA ILE A 456 2.49 -3.11 -15.92
C ILE A 456 2.12 -1.82 -16.64
N LYS A 457 0.88 -1.71 -17.13
CA LYS A 457 0.47 -0.54 -17.92
C LYS A 457 -0.04 0.58 -17.02
N LYS A 458 -1.15 0.36 -16.29
CA LYS A 458 -1.81 1.46 -15.57
C LYS A 458 -0.97 2.00 -14.42
N LEU A 459 -0.45 1.12 -13.53
CA LEU A 459 0.40 1.57 -12.42
C LEU A 459 1.74 2.11 -12.91
N GLY A 460 2.34 1.49 -13.91
CA GLY A 460 3.57 1.98 -14.53
C GLY A 460 3.41 3.34 -15.20
N GLU A 461 2.31 3.58 -15.91
CA GLU A 461 1.99 4.88 -16.52
C GLU A 461 1.70 5.95 -15.46
N MET A 462 1.04 5.57 -14.37
CA MET A 462 0.77 6.47 -13.24
C MET A 462 2.09 7.02 -12.66
N TYR A 463 3.08 6.16 -12.37
CA TYR A 463 4.39 6.61 -11.91
C TYR A 463 5.08 7.54 -12.91
N THR A 464 5.18 7.09 -14.17
CA THR A 464 5.86 7.85 -15.22
C THR A 464 5.21 9.22 -15.43
N SER A 465 3.88 9.29 -15.40
CA SER A 465 3.12 10.53 -15.53
C SER A 465 3.37 11.44 -14.33
N TRP A 466 3.35 10.89 -13.12
CA TRP A 466 3.52 11.66 -11.90
C TRP A 466 4.93 12.27 -11.79
N VAL A 467 5.97 11.44 -11.97
CA VAL A 467 7.37 11.92 -12.00
C VAL A 467 7.56 13.00 -13.07
N LYS A 468 6.99 12.79 -14.27
CA LYS A 468 7.07 13.74 -15.39
C LYS A 468 6.39 15.07 -15.05
N ASN A 469 5.16 15.03 -14.51
CA ASN A 469 4.40 16.24 -14.15
C ASN A 469 5.12 17.06 -13.07
N LEU A 470 5.64 16.41 -12.03
CA LEU A 470 6.41 17.05 -10.97
C LEU A 470 7.73 17.65 -11.50
N THR A 471 8.40 16.95 -12.42
CA THR A 471 9.64 17.43 -13.05
C THR A 471 9.37 18.67 -13.92
N PHE A 472 8.33 18.65 -14.75
CA PHE A 472 7.96 19.81 -15.57
C PHE A 472 7.55 21.03 -14.73
N SER A 473 6.91 20.79 -13.58
CA SER A 473 6.53 21.83 -12.63
C SER A 473 7.72 22.29 -11.75
N ARG A 474 8.94 21.85 -12.03
CA ARG A 474 10.18 22.15 -11.28
C ARG A 474 10.14 21.73 -9.80
N ARG A 475 9.32 20.73 -9.45
CA ARG A 475 9.19 20.18 -8.10
C ARG A 475 10.13 19.00 -7.93
N TYR A 476 11.42 19.26 -8.07
CA TYR A 476 12.44 18.22 -8.25
C TYR A 476 12.60 17.30 -7.03
N TRP A 477 12.41 17.81 -5.81
CA TRP A 477 12.49 17.00 -4.59
C TRP A 477 11.32 16.01 -4.50
N LEU A 478 10.11 16.48 -4.79
CA LEU A 478 8.92 15.63 -4.83
C LEU A 478 8.98 14.60 -5.97
N ALA A 479 9.42 15.03 -7.16
CA ALA A 479 9.66 14.14 -8.30
C ALA A 479 10.68 13.05 -7.97
N SER A 480 11.71 13.39 -7.18
CA SER A 480 12.75 12.46 -6.78
C SER A 480 12.25 11.40 -5.81
N ALA A 481 11.40 11.77 -4.85
CA ALA A 481 10.73 10.80 -3.96
C ALA A 481 9.93 9.78 -4.77
N CYS A 482 9.10 10.25 -5.70
CA CYS A 482 8.33 9.37 -6.58
C CYS A 482 9.21 8.50 -7.48
N SER A 483 10.30 9.05 -8.03
CA SER A 483 11.22 8.31 -8.91
C SER A 483 12.01 7.21 -8.17
N VAL A 484 12.31 7.42 -6.88
CA VAL A 484 12.92 6.36 -6.05
C VAL A 484 11.97 5.18 -5.93
N ARG A 485 10.68 5.44 -5.69
CA ARG A 485 9.65 4.40 -5.60
C ARG A 485 9.32 3.77 -6.96
N GLU A 486 9.35 4.54 -8.04
CA GLU A 486 9.19 4.00 -9.40
C GLU A 486 10.27 2.94 -9.71
N LYS A 487 11.54 3.22 -9.39
CA LYS A 487 12.64 2.24 -9.57
C LYS A 487 12.45 1.01 -8.69
N GLU A 488 12.04 1.21 -7.44
CA GLU A 488 11.75 0.10 -6.52
C GLU A 488 10.61 -0.76 -7.05
N PHE A 489 9.55 -0.14 -7.58
CA PHE A 489 8.41 -0.84 -8.18
C PHE A 489 8.85 -1.78 -9.32
N TRP A 490 9.59 -1.26 -10.30
CA TRP A 490 10.06 -2.06 -11.43
C TRP A 490 11.05 -3.14 -11.02
N TYR A 491 11.94 -2.84 -10.08
CA TYR A 491 12.88 -3.82 -9.52
C TYR A 491 12.14 -4.98 -8.83
N LYS A 492 11.14 -4.67 -8.00
CA LYS A 492 10.34 -5.71 -7.30
C LYS A 492 9.58 -6.59 -8.29
N ILE A 493 9.00 -6.03 -9.34
CA ILE A 493 8.31 -6.82 -10.37
C ILE A 493 9.30 -7.71 -11.12
N SER A 494 10.44 -7.16 -11.53
CA SER A 494 11.48 -7.93 -12.22
C SER A 494 11.97 -9.10 -11.37
N TYR A 495 12.14 -8.89 -10.07
CA TYR A 495 12.54 -9.94 -9.14
C TYR A 495 11.47 -11.05 -9.00
N GLN A 496 10.20 -10.70 -9.14
CA GLN A 496 9.06 -11.61 -9.00
C GLN A 496 8.59 -12.23 -10.34
N ILE A 497 9.31 -12.03 -11.43
CA ILE A 497 8.90 -12.51 -12.75
C ILE A 497 8.77 -14.02 -12.81
N ASN A 498 9.59 -14.74 -12.06
CA ASN A 498 9.52 -16.19 -11.97
C ASN A 498 8.19 -16.64 -11.34
N VAL A 499 7.69 -15.92 -10.32
CA VAL A 499 6.39 -16.22 -9.70
C VAL A 499 5.26 -16.08 -10.72
N LEU A 500 5.30 -15.03 -11.56
CA LEU A 500 4.33 -14.84 -12.64
C LEU A 500 4.42 -15.95 -13.68
N SER A 501 5.62 -16.33 -14.09
CA SER A 501 5.87 -17.40 -15.05
C SER A 501 5.43 -18.77 -14.50
N ASP A 502 5.78 -19.10 -13.27
CA ASP A 502 5.43 -20.37 -12.63
C ASP A 502 3.91 -20.50 -12.45
N TYR A 503 3.24 -19.41 -12.04
CA TYR A 503 1.79 -19.39 -11.95
C TYR A 503 1.12 -19.63 -13.31
N TRP A 504 1.58 -18.91 -14.35
CA TRP A 504 1.10 -19.11 -15.72
C TRP A 504 1.29 -20.55 -16.21
N GLN A 505 2.47 -21.12 -16.02
CA GLN A 505 2.77 -22.49 -16.39
C GLN A 505 1.89 -23.51 -15.63
N SER A 506 1.58 -23.21 -14.37
CA SER A 506 0.69 -24.06 -13.57
C SER A 506 -0.74 -24.08 -14.12
N LEU A 507 -1.23 -22.95 -14.64
CA LEU A 507 -2.54 -22.86 -15.29
C LEU A 507 -2.55 -23.64 -16.61
N LEU A 508 -1.49 -23.49 -17.42
CA LEU A 508 -1.36 -24.17 -18.73
C LEU A 508 -1.35 -25.70 -18.62
N LYS A 509 -0.87 -26.27 -17.52
CA LYS A 509 -0.91 -27.73 -17.28
C LYS A 509 -2.32 -28.32 -17.33
N ASN A 510 -3.33 -27.51 -17.07
CA ASN A 510 -4.73 -27.93 -17.12
C ASN A 510 -5.41 -27.61 -18.46
N GLN A 511 -4.70 -26.98 -19.41
CA GLN A 511 -5.21 -26.68 -20.73
C GLN A 511 -5.34 -27.96 -21.55
N LYS A 512 -6.55 -28.22 -22.09
CA LYS A 512 -6.80 -29.33 -23.01
C LYS A 512 -7.55 -28.81 -24.24
N HIS A 513 -6.92 -28.93 -25.40
CA HIS A 513 -7.53 -28.76 -26.73
C HIS A 513 -8.15 -27.39 -27.06
N ASP A 514 -7.91 -26.32 -26.28
CA ASP A 514 -8.47 -25.00 -26.55
C ASP A 514 -7.36 -23.96 -26.80
N ASN A 515 -7.25 -23.50 -28.03
CA ASN A 515 -6.32 -22.44 -28.42
C ASN A 515 -6.86 -21.03 -28.11
N SER A 516 -8.02 -20.91 -27.49
CA SER A 516 -8.69 -19.63 -27.21
C SER A 516 -8.23 -18.95 -25.91
N TRP A 517 -7.26 -19.50 -25.21
CA TRP A 517 -6.71 -18.88 -24.01
C TRP A 517 -5.93 -17.61 -24.36
N THR A 518 -6.08 -16.60 -23.53
CA THR A 518 -5.25 -15.39 -23.62
C THR A 518 -3.78 -15.78 -23.46
N ILE A 519 -2.91 -15.20 -24.29
CA ILE A 519 -1.47 -15.46 -24.22
C ILE A 519 -0.84 -14.54 -23.16
N PHE A 520 -0.02 -15.13 -22.31
CA PHE A 520 0.89 -14.41 -21.42
C PHE A 520 2.33 -14.67 -21.87
N ASP A 521 2.94 -13.65 -22.45
CA ASP A 521 4.28 -13.71 -23.00
C ASP A 521 5.29 -13.16 -21.99
N VAL A 522 6.09 -14.05 -21.41
CA VAL A 522 7.10 -13.72 -20.40
C VAL A 522 8.28 -12.98 -21.03
N GLU A 523 8.64 -13.30 -22.29
CA GLU A 523 9.75 -12.63 -23.00
C GLU A 523 9.39 -11.18 -23.31
N ALA A 524 8.19 -10.95 -23.86
CA ALA A 524 7.67 -9.59 -24.09
C ALA A 524 7.52 -8.78 -22.77
N LEU A 525 7.19 -9.45 -21.67
CA LEU A 525 7.16 -8.81 -20.35
C LEU A 525 8.56 -8.40 -19.90
N ASN A 526 9.56 -9.27 -20.03
CA ASN A 526 10.94 -8.95 -19.71
C ASN A 526 11.47 -7.76 -20.51
N GLU A 527 11.23 -7.74 -21.81
CA GLU A 527 11.59 -6.60 -22.67
C GLU A 527 10.90 -5.29 -22.21
N THR A 528 9.61 -5.38 -21.85
CA THR A 528 8.87 -4.24 -21.31
C THR A 528 9.51 -3.72 -20.01
N LEU A 529 9.88 -4.60 -19.09
CA LEU A 529 10.53 -4.24 -17.82
C LEU A 529 11.90 -3.60 -18.04
N GLU A 530 12.71 -4.12 -18.97
CA GLU A 530 13.99 -3.52 -19.34
C GLU A 530 13.80 -2.11 -19.92
N ASN A 531 12.85 -1.92 -20.82
CA ASN A 531 12.56 -0.63 -21.42
C ASN A 531 12.05 0.39 -20.37
N LYS A 532 11.23 -0.05 -19.40
CA LYS A 532 10.78 0.79 -18.29
C LYS A 532 11.94 1.16 -17.36
N ASN A 533 12.82 0.22 -17.02
CA ASN A 533 14.02 0.51 -16.23
C ASN A 533 14.92 1.55 -16.91
N LYS A 534 15.14 1.43 -18.24
CA LYS A 534 15.90 2.44 -19.02
C LYS A 534 15.22 3.82 -18.95
N SER A 535 13.89 3.87 -19.11
CA SER A 535 13.15 5.14 -19.02
C SER A 535 13.26 5.80 -17.64
N VAL A 536 13.23 5.04 -16.56
CA VAL A 536 13.44 5.54 -15.19
C VAL A 536 14.86 6.11 -15.03
N GLU A 537 15.87 5.45 -15.56
CA GLU A 537 17.25 5.94 -15.52
C GLU A 537 17.41 7.27 -16.26
N GLN A 538 16.80 7.42 -17.42
CA GLN A 538 16.79 8.67 -18.16
C GLN A 538 16.12 9.80 -17.37
N SER A 539 14.95 9.54 -16.76
CA SER A 539 14.26 10.53 -15.93
C SER A 539 15.09 10.93 -14.70
N ARG A 540 15.78 9.97 -14.05
CA ARG A 540 16.69 10.21 -12.92
C ARG A 540 17.92 11.02 -13.32
N THR A 541 18.44 10.82 -14.52
CA THR A 541 19.54 11.64 -15.05
C THR A 541 19.13 13.11 -15.17
N VAL A 542 17.90 13.37 -15.64
CA VAL A 542 17.34 14.74 -15.70
C VAL A 542 17.16 15.32 -14.30
N LEU A 543 16.63 14.54 -13.35
CA LEU A 543 16.48 14.97 -11.96
C LEU A 543 17.83 15.25 -11.29
N LEU A 544 18.81 14.38 -11.48
CA LEU A 544 20.17 14.58 -10.97
C LEU A 544 20.77 15.89 -11.48
N ALA A 545 20.67 16.17 -12.78
CA ALA A 545 21.19 17.39 -13.38
C ALA A 545 20.58 18.66 -12.77
N ASN A 546 19.32 18.60 -12.33
CA ASN A 546 18.63 19.72 -11.69
C ASN A 546 18.93 19.81 -10.18
N LEU A 547 19.08 18.69 -9.49
CA LEU A 547 19.31 18.66 -8.04
C LEU A 547 20.78 18.91 -7.67
N ILE A 548 21.72 18.48 -8.50
CA ILE A 548 23.14 18.54 -8.19
C ILE A 548 23.61 19.99 -8.00
N ASN A 549 22.94 20.96 -8.64
CA ASN A 549 23.23 22.39 -8.56
C ASN A 549 22.60 23.07 -7.32
N LYS A 550 21.74 22.39 -6.58
CA LYS A 550 20.99 22.99 -5.48
C LYS A 550 21.62 22.67 -4.13
N GLU A 551 21.53 23.61 -3.22
CA GLU A 551 21.84 23.34 -1.82
C GLU A 551 20.72 22.46 -1.26
N ARG A 552 21.09 21.35 -0.65
CA ARG A 552 20.16 20.45 -0.01
C ARG A 552 19.87 20.93 1.40
N PRO A 553 18.61 21.21 1.78
CA PRO A 553 18.25 21.38 3.17
C PRO A 553 18.58 20.12 4.00
N ASP A 554 19.03 20.27 5.24
CA ASP A 554 19.46 19.15 6.09
C ASP A 554 18.32 18.13 6.32
N GLU A 555 17.07 18.60 6.30
CA GLU A 555 15.86 17.79 6.49
C GLU A 555 15.48 16.96 5.25
N PHE A 556 16.05 17.25 4.09
CA PHE A 556 15.72 16.57 2.84
C PHE A 556 16.64 15.37 2.59
N PRO A 557 16.09 14.23 2.06
CA PRO A 557 16.90 13.09 1.67
C PRO A 557 17.94 13.45 0.59
N ASP A 558 19.06 12.74 0.58
CA ASP A 558 20.11 12.92 -0.44
C ASP A 558 19.77 12.18 -1.75
N TYR A 559 18.80 12.69 -2.50
CA TYR A 559 18.42 12.11 -3.79
C TYR A 559 19.53 12.25 -4.84
N SER A 560 20.34 13.30 -4.80
CA SER A 560 21.44 13.47 -5.73
C SER A 560 22.50 12.37 -5.57
N GLY A 561 22.83 12.02 -4.34
CA GLY A 561 23.72 10.90 -4.03
C GLY A 561 23.12 9.55 -4.46
N VAL A 562 21.82 9.33 -4.20
CA VAL A 562 21.10 8.12 -4.62
C VAL A 562 21.09 7.96 -6.14
N PHE A 563 20.79 9.03 -6.87
CA PHE A 563 20.75 8.98 -8.34
C PHE A 563 22.13 8.82 -8.96
N LEU A 564 23.13 9.49 -8.42
CA LEU A 564 24.51 9.33 -8.87
C LEU A 564 24.99 7.88 -8.67
N HIS A 565 24.70 7.30 -7.51
CA HIS A 565 25.00 5.89 -7.25
C HIS A 565 24.25 4.95 -8.22
N SER A 566 22.95 5.16 -8.41
CA SER A 566 22.14 4.38 -9.35
C SER A 566 22.67 4.48 -10.81
N GLN A 567 23.12 5.65 -11.21
CA GLN A 567 23.71 5.87 -12.54
C GLN A 567 25.04 5.12 -12.70
N GLY A 568 25.86 5.09 -11.64
CA GLY A 568 27.11 4.29 -11.63
C GLY A 568 26.85 2.79 -11.77
N GLU A 569 25.82 2.26 -11.08
CA GLU A 569 25.39 0.86 -11.22
C GLU A 569 24.91 0.55 -12.63
N SER A 570 24.08 1.42 -13.20
CA SER A 570 23.56 1.24 -14.56
C SER A 570 24.65 1.29 -15.61
N LEU A 571 25.66 2.16 -15.41
CA LEU A 571 26.85 2.20 -16.25
C LEU A 571 27.65 0.91 -16.12
N PHE A 572 27.84 0.40 -14.90
CA PHE A 572 28.54 -0.86 -14.66
C PHE A 572 27.82 -2.04 -15.35
N GLU A 573 26.51 -2.14 -15.23
CA GLU A 573 25.71 -3.15 -15.92
C GLU A 573 25.87 -3.07 -17.45
N ALA A 574 25.83 -1.86 -18.01
CA ALA A 574 26.06 -1.63 -19.45
C ALA A 574 27.45 -2.07 -19.89
N LEU A 575 28.48 -1.78 -19.10
CA LEU A 575 29.86 -2.24 -19.36
C LEU A 575 29.96 -3.77 -19.30
N LEU A 576 29.33 -4.40 -18.30
CA LEU A 576 29.38 -5.84 -18.10
C LEU A 576 28.62 -6.63 -19.20
N SER A 577 27.55 -6.04 -19.77
CA SER A 577 26.77 -6.60 -20.88
C SER A 577 27.28 -6.22 -22.28
N ASN A 578 28.26 -5.33 -22.36
CA ASN A 578 28.75 -4.76 -23.63
C ASN A 578 27.65 -4.00 -24.42
N ASP A 579 26.76 -3.31 -23.73
CA ASP A 579 25.72 -2.49 -24.37
C ASP A 579 26.30 -1.13 -24.79
N GLU A 580 26.82 -1.06 -26.01
CA GLU A 580 27.51 0.14 -26.54
C GLU A 580 26.63 1.38 -26.51
N SER A 581 25.34 1.24 -26.87
CA SER A 581 24.42 2.36 -26.94
C SER A 581 24.23 3.00 -25.57
N ARG A 582 24.06 2.18 -24.56
CA ARG A 582 23.86 2.58 -23.18
C ARG A 582 25.15 3.14 -22.54
N ILE A 583 26.31 2.60 -22.91
CA ILE A 583 27.61 3.14 -22.48
C ILE A 583 27.81 4.58 -23.02
N PHE A 584 27.52 4.82 -24.30
CA PHE A 584 27.64 6.15 -24.91
C PHE A 584 26.67 7.18 -24.29
N GLU A 585 25.51 6.75 -23.80
CA GLU A 585 24.55 7.61 -23.13
C GLU A 585 24.95 7.92 -21.67
N LEU A 586 25.28 6.89 -20.88
CA LEU A 586 25.49 6.99 -19.44
C LEU A 586 26.86 7.55 -19.05
N TYR A 587 27.92 7.14 -19.75
CA TYR A 587 29.28 7.50 -19.37
C TYR A 587 29.55 9.02 -19.33
N PRO A 588 29.15 9.82 -20.33
CA PRO A 588 29.37 11.28 -20.30
C PRO A 588 28.59 11.96 -19.18
N SER A 589 27.36 11.52 -18.94
CA SER A 589 26.50 12.04 -17.89
C SER A 589 27.09 11.73 -16.51
N TYR A 590 27.52 10.48 -16.28
CA TYR A 590 28.14 10.07 -15.03
C TYR A 590 29.47 10.77 -14.79
N TYR A 591 30.29 10.93 -15.85
CA TYR A 591 31.53 11.68 -15.83
C TYR A 591 31.32 13.13 -15.38
N LEU A 592 30.39 13.85 -16.02
CA LEU A 592 30.10 15.24 -15.68
C LEU A 592 29.56 15.39 -14.27
N SER A 593 28.59 14.52 -13.89
CA SER A 593 27.97 14.55 -12.57
C SER A 593 28.98 14.25 -11.45
N SER A 594 29.89 13.28 -11.66
CA SER A 594 30.92 12.92 -10.67
C SER A 594 31.91 14.07 -10.44
N PHE A 595 32.38 14.74 -11.50
CA PHE A 595 33.24 15.92 -11.37
C PHE A 595 32.53 17.10 -10.73
N TYR A 596 31.26 17.31 -11.10
CA TYR A 596 30.48 18.38 -10.51
C TYR A 596 30.26 18.17 -9.02
N GLN A 597 29.84 16.97 -8.63
CA GLN A 597 29.65 16.60 -7.22
C GLN A 597 30.96 16.74 -6.41
N PHE A 598 32.09 16.34 -7.00
CA PHE A 598 33.38 16.51 -6.38
C PHE A 598 33.71 18.00 -6.14
N SER A 599 33.55 18.84 -7.15
CA SER A 599 33.83 20.28 -7.01
C SER A 599 32.93 21.00 -6.04
N LYS A 600 31.64 20.58 -5.94
CA LYS A 600 30.66 21.14 -5.03
C LYS A 600 30.94 20.76 -3.55
N LEU A 601 31.36 19.52 -3.31
CA LEU A 601 31.61 19.01 -1.96
C LEU A 601 33.00 19.33 -1.43
N LEU A 602 33.90 19.81 -2.29
CA LEU A 602 35.24 20.24 -1.83
C LEU A 602 35.12 21.39 -0.82
N PRO A 603 35.74 21.27 0.36
CA PRO A 603 35.72 22.33 1.35
C PRO A 603 36.46 23.58 0.86
N GLN A 604 35.76 24.70 0.85
CA GLN A 604 36.35 26.01 0.48
C GLN A 604 37.18 26.61 1.63
N SER A 605 36.84 26.26 2.87
CA SER A 605 37.54 26.65 4.08
C SER A 605 37.55 25.52 5.12
N PHE A 606 38.61 25.43 5.91
CA PHE A 606 38.77 24.42 6.95
C PHE A 606 39.54 24.95 8.15
N SER A 607 39.14 24.49 9.35
CA SER A 607 39.83 24.87 10.58
C SER A 607 41.05 24.01 10.88
N LYS A 608 41.02 22.73 10.44
CA LYS A 608 42.06 21.73 10.65
C LYS A 608 42.35 20.95 9.36
N ILE A 609 43.62 20.64 9.10
CA ILE A 609 44.02 19.85 7.94
C ILE A 609 43.34 18.47 7.90
N SER A 610 43.27 17.80 9.05
CA SER A 610 42.63 16.48 9.15
C SER A 610 41.14 16.51 8.80
N GLU A 611 40.46 17.61 9.12
CA GLU A 611 39.03 17.77 8.77
C GLU A 611 38.87 18.03 7.28
N ALA A 612 39.74 18.87 6.69
CA ALA A 612 39.73 19.11 5.26
C ALA A 612 40.02 17.83 4.46
N GLU A 613 40.96 17.01 4.93
CA GLU A 613 41.33 15.74 4.31
C GLU A 613 40.18 14.73 4.35
N ALA A 614 39.48 14.63 5.49
CA ALA A 614 38.30 13.77 5.63
C ALA A 614 37.14 14.22 4.71
N LYS A 615 36.84 15.54 4.65
CA LYS A 615 35.84 16.11 3.75
C LYS A 615 36.19 15.91 2.28
N ALA A 616 37.45 16.10 1.91
CA ALA A 616 37.92 15.88 0.55
C ALA A 616 37.80 14.40 0.12
N LYS A 617 38.07 13.46 1.03
CA LYS A 617 37.85 12.03 0.77
C LYS A 617 36.40 11.70 0.52
N VAL A 618 35.51 12.26 1.32
CA VAL A 618 34.05 12.09 1.11
C VAL A 618 33.64 12.71 -0.25
N ALA A 619 34.10 13.91 -0.53
CA ALA A 619 33.81 14.59 -1.81
C ALA A 619 34.29 13.79 -3.01
N SER A 620 35.46 13.13 -2.90
CA SER A 620 36.04 12.35 -4.00
C SER A 620 35.39 10.99 -4.24
N ALA A 621 34.46 10.55 -3.40
CA ALA A 621 33.88 9.20 -3.49
C ALA A 621 33.26 8.89 -4.87
N ALA A 622 32.44 9.79 -5.41
CA ALA A 622 31.81 9.61 -6.73
C ALA A 622 32.85 9.64 -7.88
N LEU A 623 33.90 10.48 -7.75
CA LEU A 623 34.94 10.56 -8.75
C LEU A 623 35.82 9.30 -8.74
N ILE A 624 36.12 8.74 -7.57
CA ILE A 624 36.81 7.44 -7.48
C ILE A 624 35.99 6.32 -8.09
N ASP A 625 34.65 6.29 -7.87
CA ASP A 625 33.80 5.32 -8.54
C ASP A 625 33.89 5.45 -10.07
N LEU A 626 33.90 6.67 -10.60
CA LEU A 626 34.13 6.91 -12.03
C LEU A 626 35.46 6.34 -12.50
N LEU A 627 36.54 6.55 -11.73
CA LEU A 627 37.88 6.04 -12.10
C LEU A 627 37.92 4.50 -12.07
N GLU A 628 37.28 3.89 -11.06
CA GLU A 628 37.12 2.43 -10.99
C GLU A 628 36.37 1.91 -12.23
N LEU A 629 35.20 2.50 -12.56
CA LEU A 629 34.40 2.11 -13.71
C LEU A 629 35.15 2.34 -15.02
N THR A 630 35.91 3.41 -15.13
CA THR A 630 36.75 3.66 -16.32
C THR A 630 37.80 2.56 -16.50
N GLY A 631 38.49 2.18 -15.43
CA GLY A 631 39.42 1.07 -15.48
C GLY A 631 38.79 -0.25 -15.84
N TYR A 632 37.63 -0.57 -15.28
CA TYR A 632 36.86 -1.78 -15.67
C TYR A 632 36.37 -1.70 -17.11
N ALA A 633 35.94 -0.53 -17.58
CA ALA A 633 35.62 -0.34 -19.00
C ALA A 633 36.78 -0.71 -19.91
N LEU A 634 38.01 -0.27 -19.61
CA LEU A 634 39.19 -0.62 -20.41
C LEU A 634 39.45 -2.14 -20.42
N VAL A 635 39.31 -2.83 -19.28
CA VAL A 635 39.47 -4.28 -19.19
C VAL A 635 38.41 -5.00 -20.00
N LEU A 636 37.12 -4.65 -19.80
CA LEU A 636 35.99 -5.29 -20.45
C LEU A 636 35.98 -5.05 -21.97
N MET A 637 36.29 -3.81 -22.42
CA MET A 637 36.34 -3.49 -23.86
C MET A 637 37.46 -4.26 -24.57
N ARG A 638 38.61 -4.45 -23.92
CA ARG A 638 39.67 -5.33 -24.43
C ARG A 638 39.25 -6.79 -24.46
N PHE A 639 38.53 -7.23 -23.44
CA PHE A 639 37.94 -8.58 -23.37
C PHE A 639 36.93 -8.85 -24.50
N TYR A 640 36.05 -7.87 -24.79
CA TYR A 640 35.08 -7.96 -25.89
C TYR A 640 35.67 -7.58 -27.26
N SER A 641 36.91 -7.12 -27.32
CA SER A 641 37.56 -6.57 -28.55
C SER A 641 36.81 -5.35 -29.12
N SER A 642 36.14 -4.55 -28.27
CA SER A 642 35.42 -3.32 -28.65
C SER A 642 36.39 -2.12 -28.63
N THR A 643 37.12 -1.90 -29.70
CA THR A 643 38.11 -0.81 -29.81
C THR A 643 37.44 0.56 -29.80
N ASN A 644 36.28 0.72 -30.44
CA ASN A 644 35.57 2.00 -30.56
C ASN A 644 35.28 2.66 -29.21
N ILE A 645 34.80 1.91 -28.25
CA ILE A 645 34.45 2.44 -26.91
C ILE A 645 35.72 2.76 -26.13
N SER A 646 36.74 1.88 -26.21
CA SER A 646 38.05 2.11 -25.56
C SER A 646 38.69 3.39 -26.04
N ASP A 647 38.74 3.61 -27.35
CA ASP A 647 39.33 4.80 -27.95
C ASP A 647 38.53 6.06 -27.62
N TRP A 648 37.20 5.94 -27.59
CA TRP A 648 36.33 7.06 -27.20
C TRP A 648 36.51 7.45 -25.73
N ILE A 649 36.58 6.51 -24.80
CA ILE A 649 36.86 6.77 -23.38
C ILE A 649 38.24 7.42 -23.23
N ASN A 650 39.29 6.88 -23.92
CA ASN A 650 40.61 7.44 -23.90
C ASN A 650 40.62 8.88 -24.40
N ASN A 651 39.92 9.21 -25.48
CA ASN A 651 39.79 10.57 -26.00
C ASN A 651 39.15 11.55 -25.00
N ILE A 652 38.15 11.11 -24.23
CA ILE A 652 37.55 11.94 -23.17
C ILE A 652 38.60 12.29 -22.12
N TRP A 653 39.33 11.30 -21.65
CA TRP A 653 40.39 11.51 -20.63
C TRP A 653 41.61 12.26 -21.18
N GLU A 654 41.99 12.05 -22.41
CA GLU A 654 43.07 12.85 -23.04
C GLU A 654 42.78 14.35 -23.08
N ARG A 655 41.53 14.69 -23.46
CA ARG A 655 41.08 16.10 -23.42
C ARG A 655 41.03 16.63 -22.00
N HIS A 656 40.63 15.84 -21.01
CA HIS A 656 40.58 16.27 -19.63
C HIS A 656 41.96 16.51 -19.05
N LEU A 657 42.88 15.58 -19.27
CA LEU A 657 44.25 15.60 -18.74
C LEU A 657 45.22 16.50 -19.51
N SER A 658 44.81 17.07 -20.64
CA SER A 658 45.58 18.12 -21.33
C SER A 658 45.65 19.42 -20.52
N ASP A 659 44.74 19.62 -19.55
CA ASP A 659 44.76 20.72 -18.60
C ASP A 659 45.61 20.34 -17.38
N SER A 660 46.73 21.07 -17.18
CA SER A 660 47.67 20.79 -16.08
C SER A 660 47.07 20.94 -14.68
N ALA A 661 46.09 21.83 -14.51
CA ALA A 661 45.42 22.03 -13.24
C ALA A 661 44.52 20.81 -12.90
N LYS A 662 43.77 20.29 -13.88
CA LYS A 662 42.95 19.10 -13.73
C LYS A 662 43.81 17.86 -13.51
N LEU A 663 44.92 17.73 -14.20
CA LEU A 663 45.87 16.64 -13.98
C LEU A 663 46.40 16.67 -12.54
N SER A 664 46.83 17.85 -12.06
CA SER A 664 47.33 18.01 -10.67
C SER A 664 46.26 17.69 -9.63
N GLN A 665 45.02 18.11 -9.85
CA GLN A 665 43.91 17.82 -8.98
C GLN A 665 43.62 16.31 -8.91
N LEU A 666 43.61 15.63 -10.04
CA LEU A 666 43.39 14.20 -10.11
C LEU A 666 44.51 13.40 -9.43
N MET A 667 45.78 13.81 -9.63
CA MET A 667 46.94 13.23 -8.93
C MET A 667 46.82 13.38 -7.40
N ALA A 668 46.49 14.58 -6.93
CA ALA A 668 46.31 14.82 -5.49
C ALA A 668 45.24 13.94 -4.90
N MET A 669 44.12 13.76 -5.60
CA MET A 669 43.04 12.90 -5.20
C MET A 669 43.46 11.43 -5.18
N VAL A 670 44.11 10.93 -6.22
CA VAL A 670 44.59 9.53 -6.28
C VAL A 670 45.58 9.26 -5.14
N ASN A 671 46.50 10.19 -4.87
CA ASN A 671 47.45 10.07 -3.76
C ASN A 671 46.76 10.06 -2.38
N MET A 672 45.74 10.89 -2.20
CA MET A 672 44.98 10.96 -0.96
C MET A 672 44.21 9.64 -0.66
N PHE A 673 43.80 8.95 -1.71
CA PHE A 673 43.09 7.66 -1.58
C PHE A 673 44.03 6.50 -1.18
N ASP A 674 45.33 6.65 -1.34
CA ASP A 674 46.33 5.67 -0.91
C ASP A 674 46.57 5.69 0.61
N SER A 675 46.02 6.68 1.31
CA SER A 675 46.09 6.76 2.77
C SER A 675 45.01 5.85 3.42
N ALA A 676 45.30 5.28 4.59
CA ALA A 676 44.56 4.18 5.25
C ALA A 676 43.10 4.42 5.64
N PHE A 677 42.47 5.51 5.21
CA PHE A 677 41.10 5.83 5.52
C PHE A 677 40.20 5.58 4.31
N GLU A 678 39.60 4.42 4.23
CA GLU A 678 38.56 4.08 3.26
C GLU A 678 37.17 4.34 3.87
N ILE A 679 36.19 4.78 3.04
CA ILE A 679 34.80 4.86 3.47
C ILE A 679 34.22 3.44 3.42
N PRO A 680 33.94 2.79 4.58
CA PRO A 680 33.69 1.35 4.64
C PRO A 680 32.55 0.87 3.72
N HIS A 681 31.47 1.63 3.66
CA HIS A 681 30.26 1.23 2.91
C HIS A 681 30.43 1.25 1.38
N ARG A 682 31.36 2.06 0.84
CA ARG A 682 31.63 2.07 -0.60
C ARG A 682 32.61 0.98 -1.03
N ASN A 683 33.37 0.41 -0.13
CA ASN A 683 34.30 -0.69 -0.42
C ASN A 683 33.55 -1.97 -0.80
N GLU A 684 32.44 -2.29 -0.13
CA GLU A 684 31.63 -3.48 -0.47
C GLU A 684 31.10 -3.37 -1.90
N HIS A 685 30.62 -2.21 -2.27
CA HIS A 685 30.07 -1.94 -3.59
C HIS A 685 31.15 -2.08 -4.70
N ARG A 686 32.31 -1.44 -4.53
CA ARG A 686 33.44 -1.58 -5.44
C ARG A 686 33.96 -3.02 -5.49
N PHE A 687 33.92 -3.73 -4.37
CA PHE A 687 34.26 -5.15 -4.32
C PHE A 687 33.31 -6.02 -5.15
N ASN A 688 32.02 -5.71 -5.14
CA ASN A 688 31.04 -6.41 -5.99
C ASN A 688 31.29 -6.16 -7.47
N TRP A 689 31.61 -4.94 -7.88
CA TRP A 689 32.02 -4.65 -9.26
C TRP A 689 33.25 -5.44 -9.67
N LYS A 690 34.29 -5.39 -8.84
CA LYS A 690 35.52 -6.14 -9.02
C LYS A 690 35.27 -7.62 -9.21
N ARG A 691 34.43 -8.20 -8.34
CA ARG A 691 34.07 -9.61 -8.39
C ARG A 691 33.34 -9.96 -9.68
N SER A 692 32.34 -9.16 -10.07
CA SER A 692 31.55 -9.41 -11.30
C SER A 692 32.41 -9.33 -12.57
N VAL A 693 33.35 -8.34 -12.65
CA VAL A 693 34.29 -8.24 -13.75
C VAL A 693 35.22 -9.46 -13.79
N TYR A 694 35.75 -9.87 -12.62
CA TYR A 694 36.60 -11.06 -12.53
C TYR A 694 35.84 -12.31 -12.99
N GLU A 695 34.63 -12.55 -12.50
CA GLU A 695 33.78 -13.69 -12.87
C GLU A 695 33.51 -13.69 -14.39
N LYS A 696 33.17 -12.53 -14.97
CA LYS A 696 32.91 -12.38 -16.39
C LYS A 696 34.15 -12.69 -17.24
N VAL A 697 35.27 -12.05 -16.95
CA VAL A 697 36.53 -12.24 -17.69
C VAL A 697 37.06 -13.65 -17.48
N SER A 698 37.03 -14.14 -16.25
CA SER A 698 37.55 -15.46 -15.89
C SER A 698 36.79 -16.62 -16.48
N SER A 699 35.45 -16.51 -16.65
CA SER A 699 34.60 -17.52 -17.28
C SER A 699 34.68 -17.51 -18.82
N GLY A 700 35.01 -16.35 -19.41
CA GLY A 700 35.04 -16.17 -20.85
C GLY A 700 36.38 -16.49 -21.51
N VAL A 701 37.38 -16.92 -20.75
CA VAL A 701 38.72 -17.25 -21.30
C VAL A 701 39.14 -18.69 -20.98
N GLU A 702 39.87 -19.31 -21.91
CA GLU A 702 40.44 -20.66 -21.70
C GLU A 702 41.60 -20.56 -20.72
N LYS A 703 41.65 -21.42 -19.70
CA LYS A 703 42.73 -21.57 -18.73
C LYS A 703 43.33 -22.94 -18.82
N LYS A 704 44.66 -23.01 -18.85
CA LYS A 704 45.41 -24.27 -18.80
C LYS A 704 46.43 -24.24 -17.67
N GLU A 705 46.70 -25.37 -17.07
CA GLU A 705 47.86 -25.57 -16.22
C GLU A 705 49.07 -25.90 -17.07
N ILE A 706 50.15 -25.15 -16.90
CA ILE A 706 51.39 -25.35 -17.60
C ILE A 706 52.52 -25.57 -16.60
N TYR A 707 53.51 -26.36 -17.02
CA TYR A 707 54.69 -26.67 -16.21
C TYR A 707 55.92 -26.20 -16.96
N ARG A 708 56.86 -25.49 -16.27
CA ARG A 708 58.12 -25.11 -16.90
C ARG A 708 58.93 -26.36 -17.25
N LYS A 709 59.49 -26.47 -18.45
CA LYS A 709 60.24 -27.61 -18.86
C LYS A 709 61.33 -27.97 -17.87
N GLY A 710 61.31 -29.19 -17.36
CA GLY A 710 62.25 -29.67 -16.35
C GLY A 710 61.86 -29.43 -14.89
N SER A 711 60.68 -28.85 -14.62
CA SER A 711 60.19 -28.63 -13.27
C SER A 711 58.75 -29.17 -13.11
N TYR A 712 58.60 -30.24 -12.38
CA TYR A 712 57.26 -30.87 -12.12
C TYR A 712 56.58 -30.37 -10.88
N PHE A 713 57.16 -29.36 -10.17
CA PHE A 713 56.71 -29.04 -8.84
C PHE A 713 55.85 -27.78 -8.73
N HIS A 714 55.76 -26.96 -9.74
CA HIS A 714 54.95 -25.73 -9.72
C HIS A 714 54.12 -25.59 -10.98
N ALA A 715 52.85 -26.00 -10.89
CA ALA A 715 51.86 -25.73 -11.92
C ALA A 715 51.59 -24.22 -11.98
N GLU A 716 51.63 -23.66 -13.16
CA GLU A 716 51.31 -22.28 -13.41
C GLU A 716 50.06 -22.18 -14.27
N LYS A 717 49.16 -21.26 -13.92
CA LYS A 717 47.95 -21.01 -14.72
C LYS A 717 48.29 -20.13 -15.93
N LEU A 718 48.13 -20.67 -17.12
CA LEU A 718 48.17 -19.93 -18.37
C LEU A 718 46.74 -19.55 -18.77
N VAL A 719 46.53 -18.28 -19.14
CA VAL A 719 45.28 -17.75 -19.67
C VAL A 719 45.50 -17.50 -21.16
N LYS A 720 44.66 -18.11 -22.02
CA LYS A 720 44.74 -17.91 -23.47
C LYS A 720 43.90 -16.70 -23.86
N HIS A 721 44.53 -15.55 -23.99
CA HIS A 721 43.95 -14.32 -24.54
C HIS A 721 45.07 -13.44 -25.12
N ASN A 722 44.77 -12.68 -26.15
CA ASN A 722 45.79 -11.83 -26.79
C ASN A 722 46.24 -10.67 -25.93
N ASP A 723 45.31 -10.03 -25.20
CA ASP A 723 45.60 -8.89 -24.38
C ASP A 723 46.16 -9.28 -23.00
N PRO A 724 47.34 -8.72 -22.60
CA PRO A 724 47.99 -9.05 -21.34
C PRO A 724 47.24 -8.59 -20.10
N LEU A 725 46.48 -7.50 -20.19
CA LEU A 725 45.70 -6.98 -19.09
C LEU A 725 44.52 -7.93 -18.79
N VAL A 726 43.87 -8.45 -19.84
CA VAL A 726 42.78 -9.44 -19.70
C VAL A 726 43.34 -10.73 -19.08
N ARG A 727 44.52 -11.19 -19.54
CA ARG A 727 45.19 -12.35 -18.93
C ARG A 727 45.48 -12.17 -17.45
N LEU A 728 46.02 -10.99 -17.09
CA LEU A 728 46.29 -10.67 -15.70
C LEU A 728 45.02 -10.67 -14.83
N PHE A 729 43.94 -10.05 -15.30
CA PHE A 729 42.67 -10.03 -14.59
C PHE A 729 42.05 -11.40 -14.41
N ALA A 730 42.08 -12.22 -15.47
CA ALA A 730 41.56 -13.58 -15.39
C ALA A 730 42.35 -14.48 -14.43
N LYS A 731 43.65 -14.19 -14.21
CA LYS A 731 44.58 -14.98 -13.42
C LYS A 731 44.56 -14.55 -11.93
N GLU A 732 44.71 -13.27 -11.67
CA GLU A 732 44.90 -12.71 -10.34
C GLU A 732 43.64 -12.19 -9.66
N GLY A 733 42.67 -11.77 -10.47
CA GLY A 733 41.31 -11.39 -10.05
C GLY A 733 41.19 -10.58 -8.75
N LEU A 734 40.86 -11.28 -7.69
CA LEU A 734 40.55 -10.65 -6.40
C LEU A 734 41.77 -10.26 -5.54
N GLY A 735 42.98 -10.49 -6.04
CA GLY A 735 44.21 -10.24 -5.27
C GLY A 735 44.59 -8.77 -5.07
N LEU A 736 44.02 -7.86 -5.90
CA LEU A 736 44.26 -6.42 -5.81
C LEU A 736 43.16 -5.66 -5.12
N ASN A 737 43.51 -4.63 -4.33
CA ASN A 737 42.55 -3.64 -3.89
C ASN A 737 42.32 -2.63 -5.02
N HIS A 738 41.11 -2.14 -5.24
CA HIS A 738 40.75 -1.13 -6.26
C HIS A 738 41.32 -1.42 -7.68
N GLN A 739 41.10 -2.58 -8.21
CA GLN A 739 41.65 -3.01 -9.53
C GLN A 739 41.30 -2.08 -10.69
N GLY A 740 40.06 -1.57 -10.73
CA GLY A 740 39.66 -0.61 -11.76
C GLY A 740 40.50 0.69 -11.70
N LEU A 741 40.66 1.23 -10.51
CA LEU A 741 41.49 2.43 -10.29
C LEU A 741 42.93 2.16 -10.65
N ASP A 742 43.50 0.97 -10.37
CA ASP A 742 44.87 0.64 -10.72
C ASP A 742 45.04 0.57 -12.25
N VAL A 743 44.06 0.07 -13.00
CA VAL A 743 44.08 0.08 -14.47
C VAL A 743 44.01 1.52 -14.98
N PHE A 744 43.08 2.33 -14.45
CA PHE A 744 43.00 3.74 -14.85
C PHE A 744 44.30 4.49 -14.63
N VAL A 745 44.91 4.33 -13.47
CA VAL A 745 46.20 4.97 -13.17
C VAL A 745 47.28 4.49 -14.15
N THR A 746 47.36 3.20 -14.43
CA THR A 746 48.41 2.62 -15.28
C THR A 746 48.22 3.00 -16.76
N GLU A 747 47.02 2.91 -17.28
CA GLU A 747 46.72 3.05 -18.71
C GLU A 747 46.48 4.50 -19.14
N ILE A 748 45.87 5.33 -18.25
CA ILE A 748 45.47 6.70 -18.60
C ILE A 748 46.33 7.75 -17.91
N LEU A 749 46.57 7.64 -16.60
CA LEU A 749 47.21 8.70 -15.83
C LEU A 749 48.73 8.71 -16.00
N ILE A 750 49.40 7.56 -15.79
CA ILE A 750 50.85 7.46 -15.83
C ILE A 750 51.47 7.92 -17.18
N PRO A 751 50.87 7.62 -18.35
CA PRO A 751 51.39 8.08 -19.64
C PRO A 751 51.46 9.62 -19.79
N LYS A 752 50.67 10.34 -18.96
CA LYS A 752 50.62 11.82 -18.98
C LYS A 752 51.56 12.48 -17.96
N LEU A 753 52.27 11.70 -17.15
CA LEU A 753 53.17 12.21 -16.10
C LEU A 753 54.62 12.16 -16.57
N GLU A 754 55.35 13.26 -16.36
CA GLU A 754 56.79 13.32 -16.65
C GLU A 754 57.61 12.50 -15.64
N ARG A 755 57.21 12.53 -14.36
CA ARG A 755 57.92 11.85 -13.26
C ARG A 755 56.98 11.01 -12.40
N PRO A 756 56.40 9.92 -12.92
CA PRO A 756 55.36 9.14 -12.25
C PRO A 756 55.70 8.69 -10.83
N LYS A 757 57.00 8.33 -10.55
CA LYS A 757 57.43 7.88 -9.23
C LYS A 757 57.43 8.99 -8.16
N GLN A 758 57.66 10.23 -8.56
CA GLN A 758 57.63 11.38 -7.64
C GLN A 758 56.22 11.91 -7.47
N ASP A 759 55.45 11.89 -8.56
CA ASP A 759 54.10 12.49 -8.62
C ASP A 759 53.04 11.62 -7.93
N LEU A 760 53.15 10.30 -7.96
CA LEU A 760 52.20 9.34 -7.41
C LEU A 760 52.60 8.71 -6.05
N GLY A 761 53.63 9.22 -5.41
CA GLY A 761 54.04 8.74 -4.07
C GLY A 761 54.35 7.24 -4.01
N LYS A 762 53.62 6.46 -3.22
CA LYS A 762 53.86 5.02 -3.03
C LYS A 762 53.39 4.18 -4.21
N PHE A 763 53.72 4.30 -5.34
CA PHE A 763 53.60 3.46 -6.55
C PHE A 763 52.82 2.11 -6.48
N ARG A 764 51.85 1.97 -5.56
CA ARG A 764 51.05 0.78 -5.35
C ARG A 764 50.11 0.47 -6.51
N ARG A 765 49.77 1.46 -7.31
CA ARG A 765 48.74 1.37 -8.33
C ARG A 765 49.30 1.16 -9.74
N ASP A 766 50.60 1.04 -9.88
CA ASP A 766 51.25 0.80 -11.19
C ASP A 766 51.25 -0.70 -11.52
N LEU A 767 50.47 -1.09 -12.49
CA LEU A 767 50.41 -2.46 -12.99
C LEU A 767 51.41 -2.77 -14.09
N ARG A 768 52.17 -1.79 -14.60
CA ARG A 768 53.08 -1.97 -15.77
C ARG A 768 54.03 -3.15 -15.60
N ASN A 769 54.70 -3.24 -14.44
CA ASN A 769 55.60 -4.35 -14.19
C ASN A 769 54.93 -5.72 -14.20
N ARG A 770 53.66 -5.79 -13.77
CA ARG A 770 52.86 -7.03 -13.76
C ARG A 770 52.40 -7.37 -15.17
N ILE A 771 51.95 -6.37 -15.93
CA ILE A 771 51.58 -6.51 -17.33
C ILE A 771 52.78 -6.99 -18.13
N GLN A 772 53.96 -6.36 -17.93
CA GLN A 772 55.19 -6.71 -18.59
C GLN A 772 55.62 -8.16 -18.32
N ARG A 773 55.58 -8.60 -17.08
CA ARG A 773 55.82 -10.03 -16.70
C ARG A 773 54.86 -10.99 -17.40
N GLU A 774 53.59 -10.59 -17.52
CA GLU A 774 52.58 -11.42 -18.19
C GLU A 774 52.82 -11.48 -19.72
N VAL A 775 53.34 -10.43 -20.33
CA VAL A 775 53.79 -10.42 -21.73
C VAL A 775 54.96 -11.41 -21.91
N GLU A 776 56.05 -11.22 -21.14
CA GLU A 776 57.25 -12.06 -21.17
C GLU A 776 56.88 -13.54 -20.99
N ARG A 777 56.04 -13.85 -20.04
CA ARG A 777 55.63 -15.21 -19.77
C ARG A 777 54.78 -15.85 -20.91
N TYR A 778 53.93 -15.05 -21.54
CA TYR A 778 53.13 -15.53 -22.68
C TYR A 778 54.05 -15.77 -23.91
N GLU A 779 55.09 -14.95 -24.09
CA GLU A 779 56.08 -15.15 -25.11
C GLU A 779 56.93 -16.41 -24.85
N GLU A 780 57.32 -16.66 -23.57
CA GLU A 780 58.03 -17.89 -23.17
C GLU A 780 57.16 -19.12 -23.48
N TYR A 781 55.87 -19.08 -23.23
CA TYR A 781 54.94 -20.16 -23.61
C TYR A 781 54.88 -20.34 -25.13
N GLN A 782 54.77 -19.26 -25.89
CA GLN A 782 54.74 -19.34 -27.35
C GLN A 782 56.05 -19.92 -27.93
N ARG A 783 57.17 -19.71 -27.26
CA ARG A 783 58.48 -20.30 -27.59
C ARG A 783 58.61 -21.76 -27.20
N GLY A 784 57.61 -22.34 -26.57
CA GLY A 784 57.57 -23.74 -26.17
C GLY A 784 58.45 -24.02 -24.92
N GLU A 785 58.65 -23.10 -24.03
CA GLU A 785 59.43 -23.29 -22.80
C GLU A 785 58.62 -23.95 -21.66
N PHE A 786 57.34 -24.23 -21.90
CA PHE A 786 56.42 -24.90 -20.99
C PHE A 786 55.85 -26.15 -21.61
N ASP A 787 55.55 -27.14 -20.81
CA ASP A 787 54.77 -28.35 -21.10
C ASP A 787 53.33 -28.17 -20.59
N GLU A 788 52.33 -28.68 -21.38
CA GLU A 788 50.91 -28.66 -21.02
C GLU A 788 50.56 -29.82 -20.08
#